data_ae44916b36ae4c68779eb2b91e4e2ef3
#
_entry.id   ae44916b36ae4c68779eb2b91e4e2ef3
#
_cell.length_a   1.000
_cell.length_b   1.000
_cell.length_c   1.000
_cell.angle_alpha   90.00
_cell.angle_beta   90.00
_cell.angle_gamma   90.00
#
_symmetry.space_group_name_H-M   'P 1'
#
loop_
_entity.id
_entity.type
_entity.pdbx_description
1 polymer ?
#
loop_
_entity_poly.entity_id
_entity_poly.type
_entity_poly.pdbx_seq_one_letter_code
_entity_poly.pdbx_strand_id
1 'polypeptide(L)'
;MTLLVMTGVTNAIAGTNISLRFTANDAASSITSNITIGDFTIYATSSKNISIDSKSKTVGGQSFTYALNLKGGNSSDSRLVSFPVEGPCTIRTYGVSPEGRFLDMYYYTSATPERSNKIKTQYCLISTSDTPVYEDFEYTGDAGYICMGSYNSGYYILGIDIIYSDGDNGEGGNSGETTPETPTYPAAGSAMTFDATKRYSEWVINSRMSDFKGNTSDMSFAKYSDAGAKSTSGKSTQLDYVPGLVAKAILEAIDYYKDNTDVNVKPWYYAVQDYANNTIKSAGKKGESFDDLNAVKLYFKLQEVAKAGAIPAAADTNISNAKSITTAETRLGEALAGIKIANSKYAISADLLPAAAGGWWHKSGYTNQMWCDGQYMGPALLAQMLNEYDNYESDGCIAGSKEADWDLVTKQFTISWNYLWNPEVKLLYHAFTADPECTADTISKTNASKWAGFPNSDGIYHSAEYWGRAEGWYFLALVDVLEQMQIAGLTKTENYKTLHGYLNELAAGIAAKQDAATGCWYQLLNHDGTYVAQTYDSSYRYTSSPVANYLESSATAIFTAAYLKGMRLGLYDTDYTAIAKKAYQGIVEQFMVADGNGGVHLVCCSKSAGVGGSNFRDGSAEYYLMGKDTAPTVKDPTSSSFYTEGKVLGGFILAATEYERLFLDKKLELTEAGEYTGFAAGKYDEVTLTRSFPTDQWTTMVVPFSASAEQVQTAFGNGTEIATVNRLTNDELYFTKQNAITANEPVLIKVATVNSDNTYTFNNVTVENNATPIQSGNGAQLIGTYALLTGGQSGDLGATDYFIYNNQFYDCTYMGHMKPFRAYITLTTAGAKLTSFSFTDDEDITAVNTVCMEPASSTPSLVYNVAGQRINNNAAHGLIIRKGIKETK
;
A
#
# COMPACT_ATOMS: atom_id res chain seq x y z
N MET A 1 47.59 -22.09 -31.51
CA MET A 1 46.97 -23.10 -30.66
C MET A 1 45.87 -22.39 -29.86
N THR A 2 44.70 -22.35 -30.47
CA THR A 2 43.53 -21.60 -29.99
C THR A 2 42.73 -22.52 -29.09
N LEU A 3 42.59 -22.16 -27.83
CA LEU A 3 41.83 -22.89 -26.84
C LEU A 3 40.34 -22.56 -27.02
N LEU A 4 39.59 -23.50 -27.52
CA LEU A 4 38.13 -23.41 -27.67
C LEU A 4 37.54 -23.74 -26.29
N VAL A 5 37.01 -22.74 -25.63
CA VAL A 5 36.18 -22.93 -24.41
C VAL A 5 34.77 -23.30 -24.89
N MET A 6 34.42 -24.57 -24.77
CA MET A 6 33.03 -25.01 -24.90
C MET A 6 32.28 -24.61 -23.65
N THR A 7 31.41 -23.61 -23.75
CA THR A 7 30.36 -23.36 -22.77
C THR A 7 29.29 -24.44 -22.95
N GLY A 8 29.28 -25.41 -22.04
CA GLY A 8 28.20 -26.40 -21.97
C GLY A 8 26.90 -25.68 -21.54
N VAL A 9 25.97 -25.57 -22.45
CA VAL A 9 24.59 -25.26 -22.13
C VAL A 9 23.99 -26.53 -21.51
N THR A 10 23.84 -26.58 -20.19
CA THR A 10 23.03 -27.61 -19.54
C THR A 10 21.58 -27.25 -19.78
N ASN A 11 20.91 -27.98 -20.69
CA ASN A 11 19.47 -27.96 -20.80
C ASN A 11 18.87 -28.35 -19.43
N ALA A 12 18.10 -27.48 -18.81
CA ALA A 12 17.26 -27.84 -17.67
C ALA A 12 16.18 -28.81 -18.21
N ILE A 13 16.22 -30.05 -17.73
CA ILE A 13 15.14 -31.03 -17.98
C ILE A 13 13.98 -30.61 -17.09
N ALA A 14 12.81 -30.38 -17.66
CA ALA A 14 11.58 -30.16 -16.91
C ALA A 14 11.30 -31.43 -16.08
N GLY A 15 11.36 -31.32 -14.75
CA GLY A 15 11.12 -32.45 -13.86
C GLY A 15 9.67 -32.89 -13.87
N THR A 16 9.45 -34.17 -13.68
CA THR A 16 8.09 -34.75 -13.59
C THR A 16 7.56 -34.61 -12.17
N ASN A 17 6.34 -34.06 -12.01
CA ASN A 17 5.68 -33.95 -10.72
C ASN A 17 5.47 -35.34 -10.11
N ILE A 18 5.92 -35.54 -8.85
CA ILE A 18 5.77 -36.80 -8.13
C ILE A 18 5.04 -36.57 -6.79
N SER A 19 4.29 -37.58 -6.35
CA SER A 19 3.51 -37.47 -5.12
C SER A 19 3.62 -38.73 -4.28
N LEU A 20 3.79 -38.56 -2.96
CA LEU A 20 3.68 -39.64 -1.98
C LEU A 20 2.29 -39.63 -1.37
N ARG A 21 1.57 -40.73 -1.51
CA ARG A 21 0.26 -40.98 -0.87
C ARG A 21 0.26 -42.39 -0.29
N PHE A 22 -0.41 -42.56 0.87
CA PHE A 22 -0.52 -43.85 1.52
C PHE A 22 -1.94 -44.39 1.36
N THR A 23 -2.04 -45.67 1.01
CA THR A 23 -3.27 -46.40 0.79
C THR A 23 -3.47 -47.53 1.82
N ALA A 24 -4.60 -48.20 1.78
CA ALA A 24 -4.82 -49.36 2.60
C ALA A 24 -3.82 -50.52 2.36
N ASN A 25 -3.28 -50.58 1.13
CA ASN A 25 -2.29 -51.62 0.77
C ASN A 25 -0.90 -51.33 1.40
N ASP A 26 -0.63 -50.09 1.75
CA ASP A 26 0.63 -49.66 2.37
C ASP A 26 0.58 -49.76 3.90
N ALA A 27 -0.62 -49.98 4.48
CA ALA A 27 -0.84 -50.00 5.92
C ALA A 27 -0.06 -51.12 6.63
N ALA A 28 0.79 -50.75 7.58
CA ALA A 28 1.61 -51.67 8.35
C ALA A 28 1.88 -51.11 9.75
N SER A 29 1.63 -51.92 10.78
CA SER A 29 1.85 -51.54 12.18
C SER A 29 3.33 -51.50 12.59
N SER A 30 4.20 -52.19 11.85
CA SER A 30 5.65 -52.17 12.05
C SER A 30 6.40 -52.49 10.76
N ILE A 31 7.18 -51.51 10.28
CA ILE A 31 8.08 -51.64 9.13
C ILE A 31 9.49 -51.57 9.70
N THR A 32 10.25 -52.64 9.48
CA THR A 32 11.58 -52.92 10.10
C THR A 32 12.74 -52.94 9.09
N SER A 33 12.42 -52.65 7.84
CA SER A 33 13.40 -52.51 6.74
C SER A 33 12.95 -51.42 5.75
N ASN A 34 13.84 -50.96 4.88
CA ASN A 34 13.50 -49.96 3.89
C ASN A 34 12.39 -50.44 2.97
N ILE A 35 11.49 -49.55 2.65
CA ILE A 35 10.40 -49.72 1.66
C ILE A 35 10.42 -48.59 0.66
N THR A 36 9.90 -48.87 -0.55
CA THR A 36 9.77 -47.84 -1.62
C THR A 36 8.32 -47.74 -2.04
N ILE A 37 7.80 -46.55 -2.13
CA ILE A 37 6.43 -46.22 -2.62
C ILE A 37 6.59 -45.17 -3.71
N GLY A 38 6.36 -45.55 -4.96
CA GLY A 38 6.70 -44.71 -6.11
C GLY A 38 8.19 -44.31 -6.11
N ASP A 39 8.46 -43.04 -6.24
CA ASP A 39 9.82 -42.48 -6.23
C ASP A 39 10.39 -42.22 -4.82
N PHE A 40 9.61 -42.54 -3.78
CA PHE A 40 9.97 -42.28 -2.39
C PHE A 40 10.50 -43.53 -1.70
N THR A 41 11.70 -43.45 -1.13
CA THR A 41 12.29 -44.50 -0.28
C THR A 41 12.16 -44.08 1.20
N ILE A 42 11.55 -44.95 1.98
CA ILE A 42 11.34 -44.78 3.41
C ILE A 42 12.30 -45.72 4.15
N TYR A 43 13.16 -45.13 5.00
CA TYR A 43 14.21 -45.85 5.69
C TYR A 43 13.82 -46.27 7.09
N ALA A 44 13.91 -47.54 7.36
CA ALA A 44 13.58 -48.13 8.68
C ALA A 44 14.56 -49.31 9.00
N THR A 45 14.78 -49.53 10.27
CA THR A 45 15.54 -50.68 10.78
C THR A 45 14.76 -51.43 11.86
N SER A 46 15.16 -52.64 12.22
CA SER A 46 14.52 -53.41 13.27
C SER A 46 14.53 -52.74 14.65
N SER A 47 15.56 -51.93 14.92
CA SER A 47 15.69 -51.13 16.15
C SER A 47 14.99 -49.76 16.09
N LYS A 48 14.77 -49.24 14.88
CA LYS A 48 14.11 -47.92 14.59
C LYS A 48 13.02 -48.13 13.54
N ASN A 49 12.01 -48.88 13.93
CA ASN A 49 10.88 -49.13 13.06
C ASN A 49 9.96 -47.90 12.91
N ILE A 50 9.15 -47.94 11.86
CA ILE A 50 8.11 -46.99 11.53
C ILE A 50 6.79 -47.74 11.35
N SER A 51 5.70 -47.00 11.10
CA SER A 51 4.41 -47.59 10.73
C SER A 51 3.66 -46.70 9.73
N ILE A 52 2.71 -47.30 9.03
CA ILE A 52 1.73 -46.54 8.22
C ILE A 52 0.37 -46.80 8.85
N ASP A 53 -0.13 -45.78 9.54
CA ASP A 53 -1.30 -45.88 10.40
C ASP A 53 -2.53 -45.25 9.71
N SER A 54 -3.74 -45.72 10.04
CA SER A 54 -4.97 -45.06 9.61
C SER A 54 -5.10 -43.68 10.28
N LYS A 55 -5.16 -42.63 9.48
CA LYS A 55 -5.25 -41.22 9.89
C LYS A 55 -6.06 -40.43 8.88
N SER A 56 -7.40 -40.40 9.05
CA SER A 56 -8.25 -39.59 8.15
C SER A 56 -8.17 -38.10 8.49
N LYS A 57 -7.62 -37.34 7.58
CA LYS A 57 -7.43 -35.87 7.71
C LYS A 57 -7.62 -35.17 6.36
N THR A 58 -8.09 -33.92 6.39
CA THR A 58 -8.15 -33.03 5.20
C THR A 58 -7.37 -31.77 5.48
N VAL A 59 -6.48 -31.38 4.58
CA VAL A 59 -5.65 -30.18 4.67
C VAL A 59 -5.22 -29.72 3.29
N GLY A 60 -5.20 -28.42 3.03
CA GLY A 60 -4.85 -27.85 1.71
C GLY A 60 -5.74 -28.35 0.57
N GLY A 61 -7.03 -28.61 0.84
CA GLY A 61 -7.96 -29.17 -0.15
C GLY A 61 -7.77 -30.68 -0.45
N GLN A 62 -6.77 -31.34 0.14
CA GLN A 62 -6.47 -32.75 -0.06
C GLN A 62 -6.98 -33.60 1.13
N SER A 63 -7.55 -34.79 0.84
CA SER A 63 -8.00 -35.75 1.83
C SER A 63 -7.07 -36.96 1.89
N PHE A 64 -6.67 -37.33 3.09
CA PHE A 64 -5.75 -38.41 3.38
C PHE A 64 -6.44 -39.40 4.30
N THR A 65 -6.19 -40.68 4.09
CA THR A 65 -6.76 -41.79 4.93
C THR A 65 -5.70 -42.51 5.74
N TYR A 66 -4.44 -42.44 5.34
CA TYR A 66 -3.31 -43.05 6.01
C TYR A 66 -2.15 -42.07 6.12
N ALA A 67 -1.27 -42.32 7.11
CA ALA A 67 -0.09 -41.48 7.35
C ALA A 67 1.12 -42.33 7.74
N LEU A 68 2.27 -41.97 7.28
CA LEU A 68 3.57 -42.50 7.71
C LEU A 68 3.93 -41.94 9.09
N ASN A 69 4.06 -42.85 10.07
CA ASN A 69 4.46 -42.53 11.45
C ASN A 69 5.97 -42.82 11.61
N LEU A 70 6.75 -41.77 11.72
CA LEU A 70 8.20 -41.87 11.92
C LEU A 70 8.60 -42.30 13.36
N LYS A 71 7.67 -42.35 14.30
CA LYS A 71 7.79 -42.93 15.71
C LYS A 71 8.88 -42.31 16.59
N GLY A 72 9.63 -41.35 16.16
CA GLY A 72 10.68 -40.68 16.97
C GLY A 72 11.73 -40.00 16.14
N GLY A 73 12.76 -39.50 16.81
CA GLY A 73 13.88 -38.81 16.14
C GLY A 73 14.55 -39.71 15.12
N ASN A 74 14.97 -39.10 14.03
CA ASN A 74 15.64 -39.77 12.90
C ASN A 74 17.10 -40.08 13.20
N SER A 75 17.68 -40.94 12.38
CA SER A 75 19.15 -41.21 12.28
C SER A 75 19.56 -41.24 10.81
N SER A 76 20.86 -41.39 10.53
CA SER A 76 21.36 -41.41 9.18
C SER A 76 20.82 -42.54 8.28
N ASP A 77 20.26 -43.58 8.87
CA ASP A 77 19.84 -44.81 8.20
C ASP A 77 18.35 -45.17 8.44
N SER A 78 17.60 -44.38 9.19
CA SER A 78 16.25 -44.77 9.56
C SER A 78 15.37 -43.58 10.01
N ARG A 79 14.04 -43.80 9.91
CA ARG A 79 13.00 -42.77 10.18
C ARG A 79 13.13 -41.58 9.29
N LEU A 80 13.41 -41.82 8.02
CA LEU A 80 13.64 -40.86 6.95
C LEU A 80 12.76 -41.20 5.75
N VAL A 81 12.36 -40.15 5.03
CA VAL A 81 11.81 -40.25 3.68
C VAL A 81 12.78 -39.59 2.72
N SER A 82 13.19 -40.28 1.70
CA SER A 82 14.08 -39.77 0.65
C SER A 82 13.41 -39.82 -0.71
N PHE A 83 13.63 -38.81 -1.52
CA PHE A 83 13.12 -38.74 -2.89
C PHE A 83 14.06 -37.96 -3.79
N PRO A 84 14.09 -38.27 -5.10
CA PRO A 84 14.86 -37.49 -6.05
C PRO A 84 14.25 -36.13 -6.30
N VAL A 85 15.08 -35.15 -6.63
CA VAL A 85 14.70 -33.86 -7.21
C VAL A 85 15.55 -33.66 -8.48
N GLU A 86 14.92 -33.23 -9.55
CA GLU A 86 15.58 -33.04 -10.87
C GLU A 86 16.11 -31.61 -11.04
N GLY A 87 15.91 -30.75 -10.01
CA GLY A 87 16.33 -29.36 -9.96
C GLY A 87 15.37 -28.54 -9.10
N PRO A 88 15.27 -27.22 -9.31
CA PRO A 88 14.35 -26.36 -8.58
C PRO A 88 12.89 -26.83 -8.65
N CYS A 89 12.24 -26.91 -7.50
CA CYS A 89 10.86 -27.40 -7.36
C CYS A 89 10.24 -26.92 -6.04
N THR A 90 8.93 -26.92 -5.97
CA THR A 90 8.21 -26.75 -4.70
C THR A 90 8.01 -28.10 -4.04
N ILE A 91 8.51 -28.26 -2.81
CA ILE A 91 8.31 -29.45 -1.97
C ILE A 91 7.19 -29.16 -0.99
N ARG A 92 6.00 -29.68 -1.24
CA ARG A 92 4.85 -29.55 -0.35
C ARG A 92 4.71 -30.78 0.54
N THR A 93 4.75 -30.58 1.84
CA THR A 93 4.60 -31.67 2.81
C THR A 93 3.36 -31.47 3.67
N TYR A 94 2.54 -32.51 3.77
CA TYR A 94 1.35 -32.56 4.60
C TYR A 94 1.64 -33.35 5.86
N GLY A 95 1.43 -32.73 7.03
CA GLY A 95 1.77 -33.32 8.30
C GLY A 95 0.64 -33.24 9.34
N VAL A 96 0.65 -34.16 10.30
CA VAL A 96 -0.18 -34.13 11.50
C VAL A 96 0.55 -34.82 12.64
N SER A 97 0.63 -34.19 13.80
CA SER A 97 1.31 -34.76 15.00
C SER A 97 0.93 -33.94 16.22
N PRO A 98 1.28 -34.39 17.44
CA PRO A 98 1.23 -33.55 18.61
C PRO A 98 2.04 -32.22 18.42
N GLU A 99 1.63 -31.20 19.12
CA GLU A 99 2.21 -29.86 19.11
C GLU A 99 3.74 -29.85 19.32
N GLY A 100 4.41 -28.91 18.68
CA GLY A 100 5.86 -28.66 18.81
C GLY A 100 6.73 -29.65 18.05
N ARG A 101 6.17 -30.44 17.13
CA ARG A 101 6.92 -31.41 16.32
C ARG A 101 7.14 -30.87 14.92
N PHE A 102 8.32 -31.18 14.36
CA PHE A 102 8.73 -30.73 13.04
C PHE A 102 9.70 -31.71 12.37
N LEU A 103 9.88 -31.51 11.07
CA LEU A 103 10.85 -32.21 10.24
C LEU A 103 12.09 -31.36 10.03
N ASP A 104 13.23 -32.05 9.84
CA ASP A 104 14.44 -31.46 9.22
C ASP A 104 14.58 -31.99 7.79
N MET A 105 15.13 -31.17 6.90
CA MET A 105 15.36 -31.51 5.51
C MET A 105 16.83 -31.39 5.16
N TYR A 106 17.34 -32.33 4.39
CA TYR A 106 18.74 -32.47 3.99
C TYR A 106 18.83 -32.71 2.48
N TYR A 107 19.91 -32.20 1.85
CA TYR A 107 20.21 -32.43 0.46
C TYR A 107 21.47 -33.32 0.32
N TYR A 108 21.51 -34.21 -0.67
CA TYR A 108 22.66 -35.01 -1.00
C TYR A 108 22.66 -35.44 -2.48
N THR A 109 23.84 -35.79 -3.02
CA THR A 109 24.04 -36.08 -4.44
C THR A 109 23.96 -37.58 -4.79
N SER A 110 23.76 -38.45 -3.81
CA SER A 110 23.66 -39.90 -3.98
C SER A 110 22.35 -40.47 -3.46
N ALA A 111 21.95 -41.65 -3.92
CA ALA A 111 20.72 -42.31 -3.44
C ALA A 111 20.80 -42.80 -1.97
N THR A 112 22.01 -42.78 -1.35
CA THR A 112 22.19 -43.17 0.04
C THR A 112 22.09 -41.93 0.93
N PRO A 113 21.20 -41.91 1.93
CA PRO A 113 21.01 -40.73 2.77
C PRO A 113 22.26 -40.31 3.51
N GLU A 114 22.63 -39.07 3.36
CA GLU A 114 23.70 -38.43 4.13
C GLU A 114 23.09 -37.24 4.87
N ARG A 115 23.35 -37.06 6.14
CA ARG A 115 22.82 -35.96 6.96
C ARG A 115 23.83 -34.85 7.17
N SER A 116 24.78 -34.73 6.26
CA SER A 116 25.85 -33.72 6.33
C SER A 116 25.39 -32.33 5.87
N ASN A 117 24.44 -32.23 4.97
CA ASN A 117 24.03 -30.98 4.35
C ASN A 117 22.54 -30.69 4.66
N LYS A 118 22.29 -30.01 5.79
CA LYS A 118 20.97 -29.59 6.19
C LYS A 118 20.58 -28.30 5.44
N ILE A 119 19.47 -28.33 4.72
CA ILE A 119 18.96 -27.21 3.92
C ILE A 119 17.76 -26.51 4.59
N LYS A 120 17.04 -27.19 5.48
CA LYS A 120 15.91 -26.64 6.22
C LYS A 120 15.80 -27.29 7.59
N THR A 121 15.45 -26.49 8.61
CA THR A 121 15.14 -26.97 9.95
C THR A 121 13.76 -26.48 10.37
N GLN A 122 13.13 -27.18 11.32
CA GLN A 122 11.76 -26.89 11.78
C GLN A 122 10.73 -26.79 10.63
N TYR A 123 10.90 -27.65 9.62
CA TYR A 123 10.02 -27.72 8.47
C TYR A 123 8.72 -28.45 8.80
N CYS A 124 7.61 -27.97 8.27
CA CYS A 124 6.26 -28.49 8.51
C CYS A 124 5.93 -28.63 10.02
N LEU A 125 6.13 -27.53 10.75
CA LEU A 125 5.93 -27.48 12.20
C LEU A 125 4.46 -27.67 12.57
N ILE A 126 4.16 -28.65 13.41
CA ILE A 126 2.83 -28.82 14.01
C ILE A 126 2.72 -27.94 15.25
N SER A 127 1.87 -26.90 15.17
CA SER A 127 1.64 -25.93 16.25
C SER A 127 0.55 -26.34 17.24
N THR A 128 -0.37 -27.22 16.84
CA THR A 128 -1.45 -27.75 17.67
C THR A 128 -1.60 -29.28 17.52
N SER A 129 -2.02 -29.96 18.57
CA SER A 129 -2.21 -31.41 18.57
C SER A 129 -3.31 -31.83 17.58
N ASP A 130 -3.00 -32.84 16.77
CA ASP A 130 -3.91 -33.46 15.79
C ASP A 130 -4.54 -32.56 14.73
N THR A 131 -4.13 -31.28 14.67
CA THR A 131 -4.49 -30.38 13.55
C THR A 131 -3.52 -30.62 12.40
N PRO A 132 -3.99 -31.02 11.21
CA PRO A 132 -3.10 -31.20 10.07
C PRO A 132 -2.66 -29.85 9.51
N VAL A 133 -1.41 -29.79 9.07
CA VAL A 133 -0.81 -28.63 8.40
C VAL A 133 -0.17 -29.07 7.09
N TYR A 134 0.05 -28.11 6.18
CA TYR A 134 1.00 -28.30 5.09
C TYR A 134 1.96 -27.11 5.04
N GLU A 135 3.15 -27.36 4.51
CA GLU A 135 4.16 -26.30 4.29
C GLU A 135 4.83 -26.55 2.95
N ASP A 136 5.04 -25.46 2.21
CA ASP A 136 5.76 -25.43 0.95
C ASP A 136 7.21 -25.00 1.22
N PHE A 137 8.15 -25.68 0.58
CA PHE A 137 9.55 -25.33 0.56
C PHE A 137 10.00 -25.19 -0.87
N GLU A 138 10.37 -23.97 -1.26
CA GLU A 138 10.95 -23.70 -2.57
C GLU A 138 12.40 -24.18 -2.58
N TYR A 139 12.63 -25.31 -3.20
CA TYR A 139 13.96 -25.85 -3.44
C TYR A 139 14.54 -25.23 -4.71
N THR A 140 15.68 -24.58 -4.58
CA THR A 140 16.36 -23.86 -5.69
C THR A 140 17.72 -24.47 -6.06
N GLY A 141 18.03 -25.65 -5.51
CA GLY A 141 19.30 -26.31 -5.71
C GLY A 141 19.35 -27.22 -6.97
N ASP A 142 20.50 -27.87 -7.17
CA ASP A 142 20.72 -28.77 -8.27
C ASP A 142 19.93 -30.10 -8.13
N ALA A 143 19.87 -30.86 -9.23
CA ALA A 143 19.33 -32.22 -9.23
C ALA A 143 20.08 -33.11 -8.21
N GLY A 144 19.34 -33.92 -7.48
CA GLY A 144 19.88 -34.77 -6.43
C GLY A 144 18.81 -35.46 -5.61
N TYR A 145 19.03 -35.62 -4.33
CA TYR A 145 18.09 -36.24 -3.41
C TYR A 145 17.80 -35.36 -2.21
N ILE A 146 16.54 -35.28 -1.85
CA ILE A 146 16.11 -34.68 -0.60
C ILE A 146 15.73 -35.77 0.39
N CYS A 147 16.14 -35.57 1.64
CA CYS A 147 15.81 -36.47 2.73
C CYS A 147 15.14 -35.71 3.87
N MET A 148 13.97 -36.13 4.28
CA MET A 148 13.25 -35.54 5.41
C MET A 148 13.14 -36.54 6.56
N GLY A 149 13.30 -36.05 7.80
CA GLY A 149 13.13 -36.87 8.99
C GLY A 149 12.62 -36.09 10.19
N SER A 150 11.92 -36.76 11.10
CA SER A 150 11.47 -36.18 12.34
C SER A 150 12.65 -35.73 13.21
N TYR A 151 12.65 -34.47 13.65
CA TYR A 151 13.74 -33.95 14.45
C TYR A 151 13.71 -34.45 15.89
N ASN A 152 12.59 -34.30 16.59
CA ASN A 152 12.56 -34.42 18.04
C ASN A 152 11.66 -35.58 18.57
N SER A 153 10.67 -36.02 17.82
CA SER A 153 9.73 -37.08 18.28
C SER A 153 8.95 -37.63 17.09
N GLY A 154 8.03 -38.59 17.36
CA GLY A 154 7.20 -39.19 16.33
C GLY A 154 6.42 -38.14 15.52
N TYR A 155 6.53 -38.19 14.21
CA TYR A 155 5.87 -37.30 13.27
C TYR A 155 5.07 -38.09 12.24
N TYR A 156 3.86 -37.63 11.93
CA TYR A 156 3.00 -38.26 10.92
C TYR A 156 3.07 -37.43 9.63
N ILE A 157 3.59 -38.02 8.58
CA ILE A 157 3.54 -37.47 7.21
C ILE A 157 2.30 -38.04 6.53
N LEU A 158 1.35 -37.18 6.16
CA LEU A 158 0.14 -37.52 5.42
C LEU A 158 0.43 -37.71 3.92
N GLY A 159 1.30 -36.87 3.37
CA GLY A 159 1.72 -36.94 1.98
C GLY A 159 2.84 -35.93 1.69
N ILE A 160 3.45 -36.09 0.52
CA ILE A 160 4.45 -35.15 -0.01
C ILE A 160 4.16 -34.96 -1.50
N ASP A 161 4.23 -33.75 -2.02
CA ASP A 161 4.19 -33.41 -3.43
C ASP A 161 5.50 -32.70 -3.82
N ILE A 162 6.12 -33.16 -4.88
CA ILE A 162 7.22 -32.48 -5.55
C ILE A 162 6.64 -31.87 -6.82
N ILE A 163 6.57 -30.55 -6.89
CA ILE A 163 5.86 -29.84 -7.92
C ILE A 163 6.91 -29.05 -8.72
N TYR A 164 7.12 -29.45 -9.94
CA TYR A 164 7.83 -28.65 -10.91
C TYR A 164 6.82 -27.73 -11.59
N SER A 165 7.19 -26.50 -11.88
CA SER A 165 6.30 -25.56 -12.55
C SER A 165 6.04 -26.02 -13.97
N ASP A 166 4.91 -26.72 -14.17
CA ASP A 166 4.43 -27.07 -15.50
C ASP A 166 3.79 -25.85 -16.17
N GLY A 167 4.15 -25.65 -17.42
CA GLY A 167 3.30 -24.92 -18.33
C GLY A 167 1.94 -25.62 -18.45
N ASP A 168 0.91 -24.82 -18.38
CA ASP A 168 -0.51 -25.06 -18.52
C ASP A 168 -0.91 -26.31 -19.36
N ASN A 169 -1.54 -27.31 -18.77
CA ASN A 169 -2.20 -28.41 -19.44
C ASN A 169 -3.62 -28.02 -19.88
N GLY A 170 -3.71 -27.20 -20.91
CA GLY A 170 -4.92 -26.99 -21.69
C GLY A 170 -4.92 -27.87 -22.94
N GLU A 171 -5.94 -28.71 -23.12
CA GLU A 171 -6.08 -29.60 -24.28
C GLU A 171 -6.06 -28.86 -25.63
N GLY A 172 -5.21 -29.35 -26.53
CA GLY A 172 -5.45 -29.44 -27.97
C GLY A 172 -5.07 -28.27 -28.83
N GLY A 173 -3.93 -28.41 -29.57
CA GLY A 173 -3.68 -27.65 -30.79
C GLY A 173 -2.23 -27.28 -31.07
N ASN A 174 -1.55 -28.18 -31.78
CA ASN A 174 -0.27 -28.05 -32.48
C ASN A 174 0.13 -26.64 -32.95
N SER A 175 1.21 -26.03 -32.41
CA SER A 175 2.30 -25.40 -33.18
C SER A 175 3.31 -24.67 -32.29
N GLY A 176 4.60 -24.99 -32.43
CA GLY A 176 5.71 -24.07 -32.15
C GLY A 176 6.16 -24.00 -30.70
N GLU A 177 7.13 -24.84 -30.38
CA GLU A 177 7.89 -24.91 -29.14
C GLU A 177 8.56 -23.57 -28.80
N THR A 178 8.07 -22.90 -27.70
CA THR A 178 8.88 -21.98 -26.91
C THR A 178 8.80 -22.45 -25.46
N THR A 179 9.93 -23.02 -24.98
CA THR A 179 10.15 -23.40 -23.59
C THR A 179 9.91 -22.18 -22.68
N PRO A 180 9.16 -22.30 -21.54
CA PRO A 180 9.13 -21.28 -20.52
C PRO A 180 10.52 -21.21 -19.87
N GLU A 181 11.16 -20.05 -19.99
CA GLU A 181 12.41 -19.79 -19.29
C GLU A 181 12.16 -19.85 -17.78
N THR A 182 12.97 -20.63 -17.06
CA THR A 182 13.11 -20.48 -15.59
C THR A 182 13.36 -19.00 -15.29
N PRO A 183 12.66 -18.36 -14.34
CA PRO A 183 12.91 -16.98 -14.02
C PRO A 183 14.38 -16.84 -13.60
N THR A 184 15.22 -16.38 -14.50
CA THR A 184 16.59 -16.01 -14.17
C THR A 184 16.55 -14.67 -13.47
N TYR A 185 16.59 -14.71 -12.15
CA TYR A 185 16.69 -13.47 -11.37
C TYR A 185 18.06 -12.82 -11.63
N PRO A 186 18.13 -11.50 -11.72
CA PRO A 186 19.39 -10.78 -11.78
C PRO A 186 20.29 -11.17 -10.60
N ALA A 187 21.58 -11.32 -10.84
CA ALA A 187 22.55 -11.62 -9.77
C ALA A 187 22.48 -10.56 -8.66
N ALA A 188 22.70 -10.96 -7.41
CA ALA A 188 22.72 -10.03 -6.28
C ALA A 188 23.68 -8.85 -6.55
N GLY A 189 23.24 -7.63 -6.23
CA GLY A 189 23.98 -6.39 -6.51
C GLY A 189 23.81 -5.84 -7.92
N SER A 190 23.10 -6.53 -8.84
CA SER A 190 22.78 -6.01 -10.19
C SER A 190 21.86 -4.81 -10.10
N ALA A 191 22.19 -3.74 -10.82
CA ALA A 191 21.37 -2.53 -10.90
C ALA A 191 20.04 -2.81 -11.62
N MET A 192 18.99 -2.11 -11.20
CA MET A 192 17.68 -2.21 -11.82
C MET A 192 17.51 -1.15 -12.91
N THR A 193 16.70 -1.47 -13.91
CA THR A 193 16.25 -0.52 -14.93
C THR A 193 14.85 -0.05 -14.58
N PHE A 194 14.58 1.24 -14.71
CA PHE A 194 13.27 1.81 -14.44
C PHE A 194 12.24 1.38 -15.49
N ASP A 195 11.10 0.91 -15.01
CA ASP A 195 9.91 0.63 -15.81
C ASP A 195 8.78 1.53 -15.30
N ALA A 196 8.32 2.46 -16.15
CA ALA A 196 7.31 3.44 -15.78
C ALA A 196 5.92 2.83 -15.51
N THR A 197 5.69 1.57 -15.86
CA THR A 197 4.41 0.87 -15.66
C THR A 197 4.40 -0.02 -14.42
N LYS A 198 5.57 -0.24 -13.81
CA LYS A 198 5.73 -1.16 -12.68
C LYS A 198 5.34 -0.51 -11.34
N ARG A 199 4.59 -1.25 -10.53
CA ARG A 199 4.29 -0.90 -9.14
C ARG A 199 5.45 -1.34 -8.23
N TYR A 200 6.34 -0.41 -7.94
CA TYR A 200 7.54 -0.69 -7.15
C TYR A 200 7.28 -0.79 -5.65
N SER A 201 6.20 -0.14 -5.13
CA SER A 201 5.83 -0.23 -3.72
C SER A 201 5.54 -1.67 -3.32
N GLU A 202 4.70 -2.38 -4.09
CA GLU A 202 4.39 -3.79 -3.89
C GLU A 202 5.64 -4.66 -3.92
N TRP A 203 6.49 -4.51 -4.94
CA TRP A 203 7.69 -5.32 -5.08
C TRP A 203 8.67 -5.13 -3.93
N VAL A 204 8.91 -3.89 -3.52
CA VAL A 204 9.81 -3.57 -2.40
C VAL A 204 9.24 -4.07 -1.08
N ILE A 205 7.94 -3.90 -0.82
CA ILE A 205 7.31 -4.43 0.40
C ILE A 205 7.43 -5.95 0.45
N ASN A 206 7.08 -6.66 -0.64
CA ASN A 206 7.20 -8.12 -0.72
C ASN A 206 8.64 -8.59 -0.49
N SER A 207 9.64 -7.87 -1.02
CA SER A 207 11.07 -8.16 -0.79
C SER A 207 11.49 -8.07 0.69
N ARG A 208 10.70 -7.40 1.52
CA ARG A 208 10.99 -7.21 2.96
C ARG A 208 10.12 -8.06 3.88
N MET A 209 9.25 -8.90 3.34
CA MET A 209 8.48 -9.88 4.09
C MET A 209 9.29 -11.17 4.27
N SER A 210 10.12 -11.20 5.29
CA SER A 210 11.07 -12.27 5.60
C SER A 210 11.20 -12.46 7.12
N ASP A 211 12.32 -12.97 7.61
CA ASP A 211 12.59 -13.00 9.05
C ASP A 211 12.64 -11.58 9.61
N PHE A 212 11.92 -11.36 10.70
CA PHE A 212 11.87 -10.03 11.29
C PHE A 212 13.23 -9.66 11.90
N LYS A 213 13.85 -8.63 11.32
CA LYS A 213 15.11 -8.07 11.82
C LYS A 213 14.93 -6.69 12.47
N GLY A 214 13.73 -6.18 12.60
CA GLY A 214 13.19 -4.96 13.20
C GLY A 214 14.14 -4.03 13.91
N ASN A 215 15.30 -3.80 13.33
CA ASN A 215 16.29 -2.84 13.78
C ASN A 215 16.55 -1.81 12.68
N THR A 216 17.30 -0.79 12.98
CA THR A 216 17.58 0.30 12.05
C THR A 216 18.53 -0.08 10.92
N SER A 217 19.23 -1.21 11.03
CA SER A 217 20.35 -1.56 10.16
C SER A 217 19.99 -2.54 9.04
N ASP A 218 18.91 -3.30 9.14
CA ASP A 218 18.47 -4.24 8.11
C ASP A 218 16.99 -4.50 8.34
N MET A 219 16.14 -3.73 7.62
CA MET A 219 14.70 -3.76 7.84
C MET A 219 14.03 -4.88 7.07
N SER A 220 13.33 -5.73 7.81
CA SER A 220 12.38 -6.71 7.28
C SER A 220 11.27 -6.95 8.30
N PHE A 221 10.15 -7.51 7.85
CA PHE A 221 8.99 -7.88 8.66
C PHE A 221 8.72 -9.37 8.54
N ALA A 222 8.06 -9.94 9.53
CA ALA A 222 7.69 -11.34 9.51
C ALA A 222 6.80 -11.66 8.29
N LYS A 223 7.02 -12.82 7.67
CA LYS A 223 6.19 -13.29 6.56
C LYS A 223 4.94 -13.98 7.12
N TYR A 224 3.78 -13.60 6.61
CA TYR A 224 2.48 -14.19 6.93
C TYR A 224 1.83 -14.76 5.67
N SER A 225 1.03 -15.82 5.85
CA SER A 225 0.12 -16.31 4.81
C SER A 225 -1.17 -15.49 4.78
N ASP A 226 -1.98 -15.67 3.75
CA ASP A 226 -3.31 -15.05 3.60
C ASP A 226 -4.29 -15.42 4.72
N ALA A 227 -4.09 -16.57 5.35
CA ALA A 227 -4.86 -17.02 6.49
C ALA A 227 -4.35 -16.47 7.85
N GLY A 228 -3.28 -15.66 7.83
CA GLY A 228 -2.68 -15.09 9.03
C GLY A 228 -1.76 -16.04 9.80
N ALA A 229 -1.26 -17.10 9.17
CA ALA A 229 -0.26 -17.95 9.76
C ALA A 229 1.14 -17.37 9.56
N LYS A 230 1.89 -17.19 10.64
CA LYS A 230 3.26 -16.69 10.61
C LYS A 230 4.22 -17.77 10.11
N SER A 231 4.91 -17.52 9.03
CA SER A 231 5.85 -18.48 8.42
C SER A 231 7.30 -18.26 8.81
N THR A 232 7.66 -17.11 9.37
CA THR A 232 9.03 -16.81 9.79
C THR A 232 9.10 -16.50 11.28
N SER A 233 10.24 -16.81 11.90
CA SER A 233 10.50 -16.50 13.31
C SER A 233 10.90 -15.02 13.47
N GLY A 234 10.78 -14.54 14.68
CA GLY A 234 11.21 -13.20 15.04
C GLY A 234 10.13 -12.43 15.79
N LYS A 235 10.55 -11.65 16.77
CA LYS A 235 9.69 -10.72 17.51
C LYS A 235 10.30 -9.35 17.44
N SER A 236 9.52 -8.32 17.13
CA SER A 236 9.95 -6.97 17.41
C SER A 236 9.92 -6.72 18.91
N THR A 237 10.99 -6.15 19.41
CA THR A 237 11.05 -5.68 20.80
C THR A 237 11.19 -4.17 20.88
N GLN A 238 11.36 -3.50 19.75
CA GLN A 238 11.73 -2.09 19.69
C GLN A 238 10.70 -1.27 18.91
N LEU A 239 10.02 -0.37 19.59
CA LEU A 239 9.28 0.72 18.97
C LEU A 239 10.26 1.91 18.84
N ASP A 240 10.69 2.17 17.62
CA ASP A 240 11.67 3.18 17.24
C ASP A 240 11.21 3.90 15.98
N TYR A 241 11.68 5.12 15.73
CA TYR A 241 11.21 5.93 14.59
C TYR A 241 11.43 5.24 13.24
N VAL A 242 12.51 4.47 13.08
CA VAL A 242 12.82 3.83 11.80
C VAL A 242 11.86 2.68 11.47
N PRO A 243 11.70 1.63 12.31
CA PRO A 243 10.68 0.62 12.06
C PRO A 243 9.25 1.20 12.10
N GLY A 244 9.01 2.23 12.92
CA GLY A 244 7.73 2.96 12.94
C GLY A 244 7.40 3.65 11.63
N LEU A 245 8.40 4.31 11.01
CA LEU A 245 8.27 4.91 9.67
C LEU A 245 7.95 3.87 8.61
N VAL A 246 8.67 2.74 8.61
CA VAL A 246 8.44 1.69 7.61
C VAL A 246 7.06 1.06 7.78
N ALA A 247 6.65 0.77 9.01
CA ALA A 247 5.31 0.25 9.31
C ALA A 247 4.21 1.24 8.89
N LYS A 248 4.40 2.55 9.16
CA LYS A 248 3.49 3.60 8.65
C LYS A 248 3.43 3.60 7.14
N ALA A 249 4.56 3.56 6.45
CA ALA A 249 4.61 3.56 4.99
C ALA A 249 3.92 2.33 4.38
N ILE A 250 4.09 1.15 4.98
CA ILE A 250 3.36 -0.07 4.56
C ILE A 250 1.85 0.10 4.79
N LEU A 251 1.42 0.71 5.90
CA LEU A 251 -0.01 0.96 6.15
C LEU A 251 -0.62 1.95 5.16
N GLU A 252 0.13 2.97 4.72
CA GLU A 252 -0.30 3.87 3.64
C GLU A 252 -0.45 3.12 2.30
N ALA A 253 0.47 2.21 2.00
CA ALA A 253 0.36 1.34 0.82
C ALA A 253 -0.82 0.35 0.95
N ILE A 254 -1.07 -0.20 2.13
CA ILE A 254 -2.24 -1.07 2.40
C ILE A 254 -3.53 -0.28 2.18
N ASP A 255 -3.64 0.94 2.70
CA ASP A 255 -4.81 1.80 2.51
C ASP A 255 -5.04 2.12 1.03
N TYR A 256 -3.97 2.35 0.29
CA TYR A 256 -4.00 2.58 -1.15
C TYR A 256 -4.46 1.34 -1.95
N TYR A 257 -4.00 0.14 -1.55
CA TYR A 257 -4.29 -1.10 -2.29
C TYR A 257 -5.45 -1.92 -1.74
N LYS A 258 -6.03 -1.59 -0.59
CA LYS A 258 -7.04 -2.43 0.11
C LYS A 258 -8.24 -2.84 -0.76
N ASP A 259 -8.60 -1.99 -1.72
CA ASP A 259 -9.71 -2.22 -2.65
C ASP A 259 -9.24 -2.78 -4.01
N ASN A 260 -7.92 -3.02 -4.19
CA ASN A 260 -7.34 -3.57 -5.39
C ASN A 260 -7.18 -5.09 -5.28
N THR A 261 -7.95 -5.86 -6.06
CA THR A 261 -7.93 -7.32 -6.01
C THR A 261 -6.66 -7.96 -6.56
N ASP A 262 -5.84 -7.21 -7.31
CA ASP A 262 -4.60 -7.71 -7.91
C ASP A 262 -3.41 -7.65 -6.95
N VAL A 263 -3.53 -6.88 -5.85
CA VAL A 263 -2.49 -6.73 -4.84
C VAL A 263 -2.96 -7.35 -3.52
N ASN A 264 -2.24 -8.37 -3.06
CA ASN A 264 -2.57 -9.04 -1.80
C ASN A 264 -1.94 -8.34 -0.61
N VAL A 265 -2.68 -7.47 0.04
CA VAL A 265 -2.23 -6.70 1.21
C VAL A 265 -2.33 -7.43 2.55
N LYS A 266 -3.00 -8.60 2.61
CA LYS A 266 -3.22 -9.34 3.88
C LYS A 266 -1.92 -9.70 4.61
N PRO A 267 -0.92 -10.32 3.96
CA PRO A 267 0.34 -10.65 4.62
C PRO A 267 1.06 -9.41 5.17
N TRP A 268 1.00 -8.29 4.46
CA TRP A 268 1.60 -7.03 4.92
C TRP A 268 0.91 -6.50 6.17
N TYR A 269 -0.43 -6.51 6.16
CA TYR A 269 -1.22 -6.06 7.29
C TYR A 269 -0.97 -6.88 8.55
N TYR A 270 -0.96 -8.20 8.42
CA TYR A 270 -0.66 -9.09 9.54
C TYR A 270 0.75 -8.90 10.09
N ALA A 271 1.72 -8.69 9.22
CA ALA A 271 3.10 -8.40 9.62
C ALA A 271 3.23 -7.09 10.40
N VAL A 272 2.54 -6.04 9.95
CA VAL A 272 2.52 -4.74 10.64
C VAL A 272 1.73 -4.83 11.94
N GLN A 273 0.60 -5.56 11.98
CA GLN A 273 -0.13 -5.79 13.23
C GLN A 273 0.71 -6.54 14.26
N ASP A 274 1.44 -7.58 13.84
CA ASP A 274 2.37 -8.31 14.74
C ASP A 274 3.43 -7.37 15.32
N TYR A 275 4.06 -6.57 14.46
CA TYR A 275 5.02 -5.57 14.91
C TYR A 275 4.39 -4.58 15.90
N ALA A 276 3.31 -3.93 15.52
CA ALA A 276 2.68 -2.87 16.30
C ALA A 276 2.12 -3.36 17.66
N ASN A 277 1.50 -4.55 17.67
CA ASN A 277 0.83 -5.09 18.84
C ASN A 277 1.78 -5.77 19.84
N ASN A 278 2.96 -6.21 19.39
CA ASN A 278 3.92 -6.96 20.20
C ASN A 278 5.19 -6.19 20.58
N THR A 279 5.29 -4.90 20.23
CA THR A 279 6.42 -4.07 20.68
C THR A 279 6.34 -3.84 22.18
N ILE A 280 7.47 -4.06 22.85
CA ILE A 280 7.57 -4.00 24.32
C ILE A 280 7.90 -2.58 24.80
N LYS A 281 8.66 -1.81 24.03
CA LYS A 281 9.11 -0.48 24.43
C LYS A 281 7.95 0.52 24.42
N SER A 282 7.72 1.18 25.55
CA SER A 282 6.77 2.28 25.66
C SER A 282 7.26 3.49 24.85
N ALA A 283 6.41 3.94 23.92
CA ALA A 283 6.76 5.00 22.99
C ALA A 283 6.83 6.35 23.68
N GLY A 284 8.04 6.79 24.00
CA GLY A 284 8.27 8.17 24.36
C GLY A 284 7.58 8.71 25.61
N LYS A 285 6.93 7.86 26.43
CA LYS A 285 6.17 8.22 27.63
C LYS A 285 6.92 9.19 28.57
N LYS A 286 8.26 9.18 28.53
CA LYS A 286 9.09 10.08 29.33
C LYS A 286 9.36 11.43 28.64
N GLY A 287 9.01 11.58 27.38
CA GLY A 287 9.29 12.78 26.59
C GLY A 287 10.77 13.06 26.34
N GLU A 288 11.65 12.07 26.57
CA GLU A 288 13.12 12.25 26.53
C GLU A 288 13.67 12.21 25.08
N SER A 289 12.88 11.76 24.10
CA SER A 289 13.31 11.62 22.71
C SER A 289 12.12 11.72 21.76
N PHE A 290 12.16 12.66 20.84
CA PHE A 290 11.16 12.77 19.79
C PHE A 290 11.25 11.61 18.77
N ASP A 291 12.41 10.97 18.61
CA ASP A 291 12.53 9.75 17.81
C ASP A 291 11.63 8.63 18.36
N ASP A 292 11.62 8.45 19.68
CA ASP A 292 10.76 7.45 20.32
C ASP A 292 9.27 7.82 20.21
N LEU A 293 8.95 9.13 20.26
CA LEU A 293 7.58 9.64 20.11
C LEU A 293 7.08 9.45 18.68
N ASN A 294 7.91 9.76 17.67
CA ASN A 294 7.53 9.66 16.26
C ASN A 294 7.10 8.25 15.84
N ALA A 295 7.63 7.21 16.46
CA ALA A 295 7.30 5.83 16.17
C ALA A 295 5.79 5.53 16.26
N VAL A 296 5.02 6.31 17.02
CA VAL A 296 3.57 6.11 17.21
C VAL A 296 2.73 6.57 16.02
N LYS A 297 3.28 7.30 15.05
CA LYS A 297 2.54 7.73 13.86
C LYS A 297 1.89 6.56 13.11
N LEU A 298 2.48 5.37 13.17
CA LEU A 298 1.89 4.17 12.57
C LEU A 298 0.50 3.83 13.13
N TYR A 299 0.23 4.18 14.41
CA TYR A 299 -0.99 3.76 15.08
C TYR A 299 -2.25 4.50 14.61
N PHE A 300 -2.13 5.69 14.04
CA PHE A 300 -3.27 6.39 13.44
C PHE A 300 -3.84 5.56 12.27
N LYS A 301 -3.03 5.28 11.27
CA LYS A 301 -3.46 4.50 10.11
C LYS A 301 -3.79 3.04 10.46
N LEU A 302 -3.06 2.44 11.40
CA LEU A 302 -3.38 1.10 11.91
C LEU A 302 -4.78 1.06 12.55
N GLN A 303 -5.12 2.06 13.36
CA GLN A 303 -6.44 2.15 13.99
C GLN A 303 -7.54 2.37 12.95
N GLU A 304 -7.32 3.24 11.98
CA GLU A 304 -8.24 3.51 10.87
C GLU A 304 -8.54 2.22 10.07
N VAL A 305 -7.52 1.53 9.58
CA VAL A 305 -7.66 0.28 8.81
C VAL A 305 -8.33 -0.82 9.66
N ALA A 306 -7.96 -0.91 10.95
CA ALA A 306 -8.55 -1.88 11.86
C ALA A 306 -10.04 -1.60 12.16
N LYS A 307 -10.43 -0.32 12.34
CA LYS A 307 -11.83 0.10 12.53
C LYS A 307 -12.67 -0.14 11.27
N ALA A 308 -12.12 0.13 10.10
CA ALA A 308 -12.79 -0.12 8.82
C ALA A 308 -13.09 -1.63 8.58
N GLY A 309 -12.24 -2.53 9.10
CA GLY A 309 -12.47 -3.97 9.05
C GLY A 309 -12.45 -4.59 7.64
N ALA A 310 -11.97 -3.86 6.63
CA ALA A 310 -11.93 -4.33 5.24
C ALA A 310 -11.03 -5.56 5.04
N ILE A 311 -9.97 -5.70 5.86
CA ILE A 311 -9.09 -6.86 5.84
C ILE A 311 -9.56 -7.85 6.91
N PRO A 312 -9.89 -9.11 6.55
CA PRO A 312 -10.38 -10.10 7.50
C PRO A 312 -9.39 -10.33 8.65
N ALA A 313 -9.93 -10.52 9.86
CA ALA A 313 -9.11 -10.85 11.02
C ALA A 313 -8.45 -12.23 10.83
N ALA A 314 -7.18 -12.33 11.22
CA ALA A 314 -6.51 -13.62 11.34
C ALA A 314 -7.02 -14.42 12.56
N ALA A 315 -6.76 -15.71 12.57
CA ALA A 315 -7.08 -16.57 13.72
C ALA A 315 -6.23 -16.25 14.96
N ASP A 316 -5.04 -15.67 14.77
CA ASP A 316 -4.16 -15.24 15.87
C ASP A 316 -4.68 -13.96 16.52
N THR A 317 -4.99 -14.03 17.82
CA THR A 317 -5.51 -12.90 18.59
C THR A 317 -4.51 -11.73 18.73
N ASN A 318 -3.22 -11.97 18.55
CA ASN A 318 -2.18 -10.92 18.61
C ASN A 318 -2.18 -10.03 17.36
N ILE A 319 -2.70 -10.53 16.23
CA ILE A 319 -2.85 -9.80 14.98
C ILE A 319 -4.32 -9.51 14.67
N SER A 320 -5.15 -9.29 15.68
CA SER A 320 -6.56 -8.95 15.54
C SER A 320 -6.79 -7.45 15.46
N ASN A 321 -7.83 -7.03 14.74
CA ASN A 321 -8.22 -5.62 14.65
C ASN A 321 -8.56 -5.03 16.03
N ALA A 322 -9.24 -5.77 16.89
CA ALA A 322 -9.56 -5.35 18.26
C ALA A 322 -8.29 -5.06 19.08
N LYS A 323 -7.27 -5.92 18.95
CA LYS A 323 -5.97 -5.73 19.61
C LYS A 323 -5.26 -4.48 19.06
N SER A 324 -5.28 -4.28 17.75
CA SER A 324 -4.66 -3.11 17.11
C SER A 324 -5.30 -1.80 17.57
N ILE A 325 -6.64 -1.74 17.63
CA ILE A 325 -7.38 -0.56 18.13
C ILE A 325 -6.96 -0.23 19.57
N THR A 326 -7.03 -1.21 20.49
CA THR A 326 -6.70 -1.01 21.91
C THR A 326 -5.22 -0.61 22.09
N THR A 327 -4.31 -1.22 21.31
CA THR A 327 -2.89 -0.88 21.36
C THR A 327 -2.65 0.55 20.86
N ALA A 328 -3.31 0.95 19.76
CA ALA A 328 -3.21 2.30 19.21
C ALA A 328 -3.66 3.35 20.25
N GLU A 329 -4.84 3.19 20.86
CA GLU A 329 -5.34 4.11 21.90
C GLU A 329 -4.32 4.27 23.04
N THR A 330 -3.78 3.16 23.53
CA THR A 330 -2.77 3.18 24.60
C THR A 330 -1.52 3.93 24.18
N ARG A 331 -0.98 3.66 22.98
CA ARG A 331 0.25 4.24 22.49
C ARG A 331 0.13 5.74 22.17
N LEU A 332 -1.00 6.14 21.60
CA LEU A 332 -1.29 7.55 21.32
C LEU A 332 -1.42 8.36 22.61
N GLY A 333 -2.12 7.85 23.63
CA GLY A 333 -2.20 8.50 24.95
C GLY A 333 -0.84 8.61 25.64
N GLU A 334 -0.01 7.56 25.61
CA GLU A 334 1.37 7.60 26.12
C GLU A 334 2.23 8.66 25.42
N ALA A 335 2.08 8.80 24.10
CA ALA A 335 2.82 9.78 23.32
C ALA A 335 2.37 11.21 23.62
N LEU A 336 1.07 11.47 23.76
CA LEU A 336 0.58 12.80 24.17
C LEU A 336 1.14 13.19 25.55
N ALA A 337 1.15 12.26 26.50
CA ALA A 337 1.79 12.49 27.81
C ALA A 337 3.28 12.80 27.67
N GLY A 338 3.99 12.11 26.77
CA GLY A 338 5.40 12.36 26.45
C GLY A 338 5.64 13.74 25.86
N ILE A 339 4.79 14.20 24.90
CA ILE A 339 4.91 15.55 24.32
C ILE A 339 4.69 16.62 25.39
N LYS A 340 3.73 16.45 26.30
CA LYS A 340 3.52 17.37 27.43
C LYS A 340 4.76 17.50 28.31
N ILE A 341 5.44 16.37 28.60
CA ILE A 341 6.69 16.37 29.36
C ILE A 341 7.79 17.08 28.59
N ALA A 342 7.93 16.79 27.27
CA ALA A 342 8.94 17.45 26.44
C ALA A 342 8.72 18.97 26.40
N ASN A 343 7.49 19.41 26.18
CA ASN A 343 7.13 20.83 26.16
C ASN A 343 7.46 21.55 27.48
N SER A 344 7.30 20.89 28.61
CA SER A 344 7.53 21.49 29.94
C SER A 344 8.97 21.44 30.43
N LYS A 345 9.75 20.42 29.97
CA LYS A 345 11.09 20.15 30.55
C LYS A 345 12.24 20.25 29.55
N TYR A 346 11.97 20.01 28.27
CA TYR A 346 13.01 19.90 27.25
C TYR A 346 12.76 20.93 26.13
N ALA A 347 12.64 22.19 26.55
CA ALA A 347 12.49 23.35 25.69
C ALA A 347 13.48 24.45 26.05
N ILE A 348 13.87 25.23 25.07
CA ILE A 348 14.75 26.38 25.24
C ILE A 348 14.07 27.42 26.19
N SER A 349 14.74 27.85 27.23
CA SER A 349 14.19 28.84 28.17
C SER A 349 14.26 30.25 27.59
N ALA A 350 13.34 31.11 28.04
CA ALA A 350 13.34 32.52 27.68
C ALA A 350 14.57 33.27 28.24
N ASP A 351 15.09 32.83 29.39
CA ASP A 351 16.30 33.42 30.01
C ASP A 351 17.56 33.12 29.20
N LEU A 352 17.57 31.97 28.44
CA LEU A 352 18.72 31.56 27.65
C LEU A 352 18.71 32.23 26.26
N LEU A 353 17.59 32.12 25.56
CA LEU A 353 17.41 32.65 24.20
C LEU A 353 15.95 33.08 24.00
N PRO A 354 15.58 34.34 24.34
CA PRO A 354 14.19 34.81 24.31
C PRO A 354 13.48 34.57 22.96
N ALA A 355 14.20 34.77 21.85
CA ALA A 355 13.64 34.58 20.49
C ALA A 355 13.37 33.11 20.11
N ALA A 356 13.99 32.14 20.78
CA ALA A 356 13.79 30.72 20.61
C ALA A 356 13.07 30.07 21.82
N ALA A 357 12.53 30.86 22.73
CA ALA A 357 11.88 30.36 23.94
C ALA A 357 10.73 29.42 23.62
N GLY A 358 10.74 28.20 24.20
CA GLY A 358 9.79 27.13 23.95
C GLY A 358 10.10 26.27 22.74
N GLY A 359 11.24 26.49 22.06
CA GLY A 359 11.74 25.58 21.03
C GLY A 359 12.12 24.23 21.64
N TRP A 360 11.60 23.11 21.09
CA TRP A 360 11.79 21.79 21.66
C TRP A 360 13.16 21.20 21.33
N TRP A 361 13.84 20.68 22.34
CA TRP A 361 15.07 19.93 22.12
C TRP A 361 14.75 18.64 21.36
N HIS A 362 15.63 18.25 20.45
CA HIS A 362 15.45 16.98 19.73
C HIS A 362 15.41 15.77 20.68
N LYS A 363 16.29 15.78 21.69
CA LYS A 363 16.34 14.78 22.79
C LYS A 363 16.79 15.45 24.09
N SER A 364 16.43 14.88 25.23
CA SER A 364 16.86 15.34 26.53
C SER A 364 18.40 15.37 26.68
N GLY A 365 19.11 14.47 25.99
CA GLY A 365 20.57 14.43 25.97
C GLY A 365 21.22 15.43 25.00
N TYR A 366 20.46 16.18 24.23
CA TYR A 366 20.92 17.25 23.32
C TYR A 366 20.35 18.59 23.80
N THR A 367 20.84 19.00 24.98
CA THR A 367 20.33 20.17 25.68
C THR A 367 20.40 21.42 24.83
N ASN A 368 19.31 22.16 24.76
CA ASN A 368 19.17 23.44 24.04
C ASN A 368 19.40 23.35 22.52
N GLN A 369 19.27 22.14 21.92
CA GLN A 369 19.47 21.92 20.49
C GLN A 369 18.17 21.65 19.78
N MET A 370 17.89 22.36 18.68
CA MET A 370 16.82 22.06 17.74
C MET A 370 17.44 21.58 16.42
N TRP A 371 16.88 20.47 15.91
CA TRP A 371 17.31 19.83 14.68
C TRP A 371 16.17 19.84 13.65
N CYS A 372 16.49 19.87 12.36
CA CYS A 372 15.52 19.70 11.29
C CYS A 372 14.70 18.41 11.46
N ASP A 373 15.38 17.31 11.80
CA ASP A 373 14.74 16.00 12.09
C ASP A 373 13.64 16.12 13.14
N GLY A 374 13.86 16.97 14.17
CA GLY A 374 12.94 17.20 15.27
C GLY A 374 11.56 17.68 14.81
N GLN A 375 11.47 18.40 13.69
CA GLN A 375 10.21 18.92 13.17
C GLN A 375 9.30 17.80 12.65
N TYR A 376 9.88 16.78 12.02
CA TYR A 376 9.15 15.58 11.63
C TYR A 376 8.76 14.71 12.82
N MET A 377 9.66 14.63 13.82
CA MET A 377 9.49 13.72 14.96
C MET A 377 8.45 14.20 15.96
N GLY A 378 8.39 15.50 16.26
CA GLY A 378 7.53 16.09 17.28
C GLY A 378 6.35 16.89 16.73
N PRO A 379 6.57 18.09 16.18
CA PRO A 379 5.49 18.97 15.71
C PRO A 379 4.55 18.34 14.68
N ALA A 380 5.09 17.57 13.72
CA ALA A 380 4.24 16.85 12.76
C ALA A 380 3.40 15.73 13.40
N LEU A 381 3.91 15.08 14.45
CA LEU A 381 3.13 14.14 15.25
C LEU A 381 2.01 14.87 16.01
N LEU A 382 2.30 16.01 16.63
CA LEU A 382 1.29 16.81 17.33
C LEU A 382 0.17 17.26 16.38
N ALA A 383 0.52 17.74 15.17
CA ALA A 383 -0.47 18.14 14.16
C ALA A 383 -1.40 16.98 13.80
N GLN A 384 -0.88 15.77 13.66
CA GLN A 384 -1.70 14.58 13.39
C GLN A 384 -2.59 14.22 14.59
N MET A 385 -2.07 14.32 15.83
CA MET A 385 -2.87 14.09 17.04
C MET A 385 -4.05 15.05 17.18
N LEU A 386 -3.88 16.31 16.79
CA LEU A 386 -4.96 17.32 16.84
C LEU A 386 -6.19 16.92 16.01
N ASN A 387 -6.03 16.17 14.96
CA ASN A 387 -7.13 15.73 14.10
C ASN A 387 -7.55 14.26 14.34
N GLU A 388 -6.60 13.37 14.54
CA GLU A 388 -6.82 11.93 14.41
C GLU A 388 -6.85 11.19 15.77
N TYR A 389 -6.47 11.84 16.88
CA TYR A 389 -6.57 11.22 18.19
C TYR A 389 -7.90 11.60 18.88
N ASP A 390 -8.84 10.66 18.91
CA ASP A 390 -10.20 10.86 19.42
C ASP A 390 -10.24 11.43 20.85
N ASN A 391 -9.29 11.05 21.70
CA ASN A 391 -9.22 11.46 23.10
C ASN A 391 -8.34 12.70 23.36
N TYR A 392 -7.90 13.44 22.32
CA TYR A 392 -6.97 14.54 22.45
C TYR A 392 -7.40 15.60 23.48
N GLU A 393 -8.64 16.08 23.36
CA GLU A 393 -9.17 17.11 24.24
C GLU A 393 -9.48 16.58 25.64
N SER A 394 -9.99 15.34 25.75
CA SER A 394 -10.29 14.73 27.05
C SER A 394 -9.03 14.41 27.84
N ASP A 395 -7.97 14.02 27.18
CA ASP A 395 -6.64 13.82 27.79
C ASP A 395 -5.92 15.14 28.06
N GLY A 396 -6.45 16.26 27.54
CA GLY A 396 -6.05 17.64 27.75
C GLY A 396 -5.04 18.14 26.72
N CYS A 397 -5.29 19.33 26.19
CA CYS A 397 -4.40 20.04 25.28
C CYS A 397 -3.07 20.40 25.94
N ILE A 398 -2.03 20.64 25.13
CA ILE A 398 -0.68 20.98 25.61
C ILE A 398 -0.60 22.44 26.07
N ALA A 399 -1.07 23.37 25.23
CA ALA A 399 -1.09 24.81 25.48
C ALA A 399 -2.47 25.34 25.92
N GLY A 400 -3.41 24.45 26.28
CA GLY A 400 -4.70 24.76 26.84
C GLY A 400 -5.89 24.72 25.90
N SER A 401 -5.70 24.78 24.59
CA SER A 401 -6.74 24.60 23.58
C SER A 401 -6.14 24.05 22.27
N LYS A 402 -6.97 23.51 21.36
CA LYS A 402 -6.52 23.07 20.03
C LYS A 402 -5.94 24.22 19.21
N GLU A 403 -6.54 25.42 19.27
CA GLU A 403 -5.99 26.60 18.59
C GLU A 403 -4.59 26.94 19.08
N ALA A 404 -4.38 26.99 20.40
CA ALA A 404 -3.10 27.26 21.01
C ALA A 404 -2.06 26.16 20.68
N ASP A 405 -2.49 24.92 20.49
CA ASP A 405 -1.65 23.82 20.08
C ASP A 405 -1.29 23.89 18.59
N TRP A 406 -2.15 24.41 17.72
CA TRP A 406 -1.78 24.75 16.33
C TRP A 406 -0.75 25.89 16.28
N ASP A 407 -0.90 26.91 17.15
CA ASP A 407 0.11 27.96 17.30
C ASP A 407 1.45 27.39 17.79
N LEU A 408 1.41 26.42 18.72
CA LEU A 408 2.59 25.73 19.23
C LEU A 408 3.30 24.93 18.14
N VAL A 409 2.56 24.20 17.28
CA VAL A 409 3.11 23.51 16.08
C VAL A 409 3.84 24.51 15.20
N THR A 410 3.16 25.58 14.78
CA THR A 410 3.73 26.61 13.89
C THR A 410 4.94 27.27 14.52
N LYS A 411 4.92 27.53 15.82
CA LYS A 411 6.04 28.11 16.58
C LYS A 411 7.31 27.27 16.47
N GLN A 412 7.22 25.93 16.53
CA GLN A 412 8.41 25.07 16.43
C GLN A 412 9.10 25.23 15.06
N PHE A 413 8.31 25.26 13.97
CA PHE A 413 8.83 25.53 12.63
C PHE A 413 9.41 26.94 12.51
N THR A 414 8.73 27.94 13.03
CA THR A 414 9.19 29.33 12.95
C THR A 414 10.52 29.53 13.69
N ILE A 415 10.69 28.95 14.90
CA ILE A 415 11.94 29.04 15.62
C ILE A 415 13.06 28.36 14.83
N SER A 416 12.88 27.12 14.39
CA SER A 416 13.90 26.43 13.62
C SER A 416 14.21 27.12 12.28
N TRP A 417 13.20 27.65 11.60
CA TRP A 417 13.41 28.43 10.37
C TRP A 417 14.30 29.64 10.60
N ASN A 418 14.02 30.44 11.62
CA ASN A 418 14.77 31.67 11.91
C ASN A 418 16.25 31.44 12.18
N TYR A 419 16.64 30.27 12.71
CA TYR A 419 18.04 29.98 13.04
C TYR A 419 18.75 29.06 12.04
N LEU A 420 18.02 28.35 11.19
CA LEU A 420 18.59 27.36 10.26
C LEU A 420 18.51 27.78 8.79
N TRP A 421 17.56 28.64 8.43
CA TRP A 421 17.34 29.03 7.04
C TRP A 421 18.45 29.92 6.50
N ASN A 422 19.02 29.53 5.35
CA ASN A 422 19.93 30.37 4.57
C ASN A 422 19.23 30.84 3.29
N PRO A 423 18.85 32.13 3.19
CA PRO A 423 18.11 32.65 2.05
C PRO A 423 18.94 32.71 0.74
N GLU A 424 20.27 32.69 0.81
CA GLU A 424 21.15 32.74 -0.37
C GLU A 424 21.13 31.42 -1.14
N VAL A 425 21.11 30.29 -0.43
CA VAL A 425 21.11 28.96 -1.02
C VAL A 425 19.74 28.28 -0.95
N LYS A 426 18.79 28.86 -0.21
CA LYS A 426 17.43 28.34 0.03
C LYS A 426 17.42 26.95 0.65
N LEU A 427 18.24 26.73 1.64
CA LEU A 427 18.38 25.46 2.37
C LEU A 427 18.45 25.73 3.88
N LEU A 428 18.25 24.67 4.66
CA LEU A 428 18.34 24.69 6.12
C LEU A 428 19.61 24.00 6.58
N TYR A 429 20.34 24.61 7.50
CA TYR A 429 21.37 23.90 8.25
C TYR A 429 20.73 22.78 9.09
N HIS A 430 21.46 21.67 9.34
CA HIS A 430 20.92 20.50 10.03
C HIS A 430 20.33 20.83 11.42
N ALA A 431 21.06 21.61 12.21
CA ALA A 431 20.68 21.92 13.58
C ALA A 431 21.32 23.22 14.07
N PHE A 432 20.73 23.84 15.13
CA PHE A 432 21.37 24.91 15.92
C PHE A 432 21.35 24.58 17.40
N THR A 433 22.20 25.27 18.17
CA THR A 433 22.23 25.19 19.62
C THR A 433 22.13 26.58 20.25
N ALA A 434 21.28 26.72 21.26
CA ALA A 434 21.22 27.89 22.12
C ALA A 434 22.19 27.83 23.32
N ASP A 435 23.07 26.83 23.36
CA ASP A 435 24.08 26.70 24.45
C ASP A 435 25.17 27.79 24.31
N PRO A 436 25.30 28.67 25.30
CA PRO A 436 26.29 29.75 25.24
C PRO A 436 27.72 29.25 25.32
N GLU A 437 27.94 28.03 25.78
CA GLU A 437 29.26 27.39 25.86
C GLU A 437 29.71 26.77 24.52
N CYS A 438 28.86 26.82 23.49
CA CYS A 438 29.18 26.31 22.15
C CYS A 438 30.26 27.17 21.50
N THR A 439 31.29 26.52 20.96
CA THR A 439 32.39 27.18 20.22
C THR A 439 32.83 26.33 19.04
N ALA A 440 33.39 26.96 17.99
CA ALA A 440 33.97 26.28 16.83
C ALA A 440 35.46 25.88 17.04
N ASP A 441 36.12 26.27 18.16
CA ASP A 441 37.56 26.30 18.24
C ASP A 441 38.24 24.93 18.31
N THR A 442 37.56 23.89 18.74
CA THR A 442 38.16 22.55 18.85
C THR A 442 37.09 21.44 18.74
N ILE A 443 37.33 20.52 17.84
CA ILE A 443 36.59 19.26 17.79
C ILE A 443 36.97 18.39 18.97
N SER A 444 35.98 17.91 19.71
CA SER A 444 36.23 17.08 20.90
C SER A 444 35.28 15.88 20.95
N LYS A 445 35.78 14.69 21.24
CA LYS A 445 35.00 13.48 21.52
C LYS A 445 33.96 13.62 22.61
N THR A 446 34.25 14.49 23.58
CA THR A 446 33.51 14.57 24.84
C THR A 446 32.73 15.87 24.98
N ASN A 447 32.92 16.83 24.06
CA ASN A 447 32.24 18.12 24.16
C ASN A 447 31.10 18.21 23.14
N ALA A 448 29.87 18.04 23.62
CA ALA A 448 28.65 18.16 22.85
C ALA A 448 28.37 19.58 22.34
N SER A 449 29.02 20.58 22.89
CA SER A 449 28.81 21.98 22.54
C SER A 449 29.75 22.50 21.46
N LYS A 450 30.61 21.66 20.87
CA LYS A 450 31.55 22.10 19.82
C LYS A 450 31.07 21.69 18.44
N TRP A 451 30.78 22.69 17.65
CA TRP A 451 30.24 22.55 16.31
C TRP A 451 31.14 23.29 15.30
N ALA A 452 31.30 22.73 14.13
CA ALA A 452 32.13 23.31 13.05
C ALA A 452 31.47 24.49 12.34
N GLY A 453 30.16 24.72 12.53
CA GLY A 453 29.42 25.80 11.91
C GLY A 453 29.81 27.18 12.46
N PHE A 454 29.35 28.21 11.77
CA PHE A 454 29.57 29.60 12.15
C PHE A 454 28.38 30.11 12.97
N PRO A 455 28.60 31.05 13.92
CA PRO A 455 27.48 31.71 14.56
C PRO A 455 26.73 32.60 13.55
N ASN A 456 25.41 32.66 13.71
CA ASN A 456 24.57 33.65 13.01
C ASN A 456 24.81 35.07 13.60
N SER A 457 24.04 36.06 13.14
CA SER A 457 24.12 37.45 13.63
C SER A 457 23.96 37.60 15.16
N ASP A 458 23.24 36.65 15.78
CA ASP A 458 22.97 36.67 17.23
C ASP A 458 24.01 35.89 18.02
N GLY A 459 25.05 35.37 17.39
CA GLY A 459 26.10 34.57 18.03
C GLY A 459 25.72 33.11 18.27
N ILE A 460 24.60 32.64 17.65
CA ILE A 460 24.08 31.28 17.81
C ILE A 460 24.72 30.35 16.78
N TYR A 461 25.29 29.24 17.24
CA TYR A 461 25.95 28.26 16.38
C TYR A 461 24.96 27.31 15.74
N HIS A 462 25.11 27.07 14.43
CA HIS A 462 24.47 26.04 13.65
C HIS A 462 25.50 25.06 13.05
N SER A 463 25.05 23.90 12.51
CA SER A 463 25.94 23.00 11.75
C SER A 463 26.54 23.70 10.53
N ALA A 464 27.70 23.19 10.05
CA ALA A 464 28.39 23.82 8.90
C ALA A 464 27.73 23.50 7.56
N GLU A 465 27.10 22.32 7.43
CA GLU A 465 26.66 21.75 6.18
C GLU A 465 25.13 21.54 6.11
N TYR A 466 24.62 21.42 4.87
CA TYR A 466 23.23 21.14 4.55
C TYR A 466 23.07 19.64 4.31
N TRP A 467 22.74 18.91 5.34
CA TRP A 467 22.63 17.46 5.26
C TRP A 467 21.27 17.04 4.66
N GLY A 468 21.30 16.36 3.49
CA GLY A 468 20.11 16.06 2.70
C GLY A 468 19.00 15.35 3.47
N ARG A 469 19.29 14.38 4.34
CA ARG A 469 18.22 13.69 5.11
C ARG A 469 17.58 14.59 6.17
N ALA A 470 18.31 15.49 6.82
CA ALA A 470 17.73 16.45 7.75
C ALA A 470 16.75 17.40 7.04
N GLU A 471 17.16 17.92 5.89
CA GLU A 471 16.30 18.70 4.99
C GLU A 471 15.06 17.91 4.59
N GLY A 472 15.22 16.63 4.26
CA GLY A 472 14.12 15.74 3.88
C GLY A 472 13.08 15.59 4.99
N TRP A 473 13.52 15.41 6.22
CA TRP A 473 12.62 15.32 7.36
C TRP A 473 11.83 16.61 7.56
N TYR A 474 12.50 17.76 7.47
CA TYR A 474 11.84 19.05 7.60
C TYR A 474 10.82 19.28 6.48
N PHE A 475 11.21 18.97 5.24
CA PHE A 475 10.36 19.13 4.06
C PHE A 475 9.10 18.25 4.14
N LEU A 476 9.26 16.97 4.46
CA LEU A 476 8.13 16.06 4.65
C LEU A 476 7.26 16.47 5.84
N ALA A 477 7.85 17.01 6.91
CA ALA A 477 7.11 17.51 8.06
C ALA A 477 6.19 18.68 7.69
N LEU A 478 6.66 19.61 6.85
CA LEU A 478 5.83 20.71 6.36
C LEU A 478 4.63 20.20 5.54
N VAL A 479 4.86 19.21 4.65
CA VAL A 479 3.80 18.59 3.86
C VAL A 479 2.77 17.91 4.78
N ASP A 480 3.22 17.11 5.76
CA ASP A 480 2.34 16.40 6.68
C ASP A 480 1.53 17.37 7.56
N VAL A 481 2.14 18.45 8.06
CA VAL A 481 1.44 19.45 8.88
C VAL A 481 0.42 20.23 8.05
N LEU A 482 0.77 20.65 6.85
CA LEU A 482 -0.16 21.37 5.96
C LEU A 482 -1.33 20.50 5.52
N GLU A 483 -1.14 19.19 5.28
CA GLU A 483 -2.24 18.24 5.09
C GLU A 483 -3.19 18.24 6.30
N GLN A 484 -2.64 18.14 7.51
CA GLN A 484 -3.44 18.15 8.74
C GLN A 484 -4.18 19.48 8.93
N MET A 485 -3.56 20.60 8.56
CA MET A 485 -4.24 21.90 8.57
C MET A 485 -5.34 22.03 7.50
N GLN A 486 -5.19 21.40 6.32
CA GLN A 486 -6.25 21.31 5.32
C GLN A 486 -7.44 20.50 5.85
N ILE A 487 -7.19 19.34 6.45
CA ILE A 487 -8.21 18.48 7.08
C ILE A 487 -8.96 19.27 8.17
N ALA A 488 -8.26 20.06 8.97
CA ALA A 488 -8.84 20.90 10.03
C ALA A 488 -9.54 22.18 9.51
N GLY A 489 -9.54 22.45 8.19
CA GLY A 489 -10.14 23.64 7.61
C GLY A 489 -9.38 24.96 7.90
N LEU A 490 -8.08 24.88 8.22
CA LEU A 490 -7.25 26.00 8.66
C LEU A 490 -6.53 26.73 7.52
N THR A 491 -6.86 26.48 6.26
CA THR A 491 -6.15 27.03 5.07
C THR A 491 -6.11 28.56 4.98
N LYS A 492 -6.99 29.26 5.70
CA LYS A 492 -7.06 30.73 5.71
C LYS A 492 -6.31 31.39 6.88
N THR A 493 -5.77 30.60 7.81
CA THR A 493 -5.05 31.11 8.99
C THR A 493 -3.66 31.62 8.65
N GLU A 494 -3.09 32.49 9.49
CA GLU A 494 -1.72 32.96 9.32
C GLU A 494 -0.71 31.82 9.57
N ASN A 495 -1.03 30.87 10.45
CA ASN A 495 -0.22 29.68 10.65
C ASN A 495 -0.05 28.86 9.36
N TYR A 496 -1.16 28.61 8.66
CA TYR A 496 -1.11 27.91 7.36
C TYR A 496 -0.27 28.66 6.33
N LYS A 497 -0.53 29.97 6.18
CA LYS A 497 0.20 30.83 5.22
C LYS A 497 1.70 30.84 5.50
N THR A 498 2.08 30.91 6.78
CA THR A 498 3.50 30.90 7.20
C THR A 498 4.17 29.59 6.80
N LEU A 499 3.58 28.44 7.17
CA LEU A 499 4.17 27.13 6.85
C LEU A 499 4.13 26.82 5.35
N HIS A 500 3.09 27.25 4.65
CA HIS A 500 3.00 27.14 3.19
C HIS A 500 4.10 27.96 2.49
N GLY A 501 4.40 29.17 3.00
CA GLY A 501 5.53 29.97 2.53
C GLY A 501 6.87 29.25 2.72
N TYR A 502 7.12 28.68 3.91
CA TYR A 502 8.34 27.90 4.19
C TYR A 502 8.44 26.67 3.26
N LEU A 503 7.33 25.97 3.04
CA LEU A 503 7.29 24.82 2.14
C LEU A 503 7.74 25.20 0.71
N ASN A 504 7.19 26.28 0.16
CA ASN A 504 7.47 26.68 -1.22
C ASN A 504 8.89 27.21 -1.41
N GLU A 505 9.43 27.96 -0.43
CA GLU A 505 10.84 28.39 -0.46
C GLU A 505 11.80 27.19 -0.39
N LEU A 506 11.56 26.25 0.54
CA LEU A 506 12.40 25.07 0.69
C LEU A 506 12.31 24.14 -0.53
N ALA A 507 11.10 23.92 -1.08
CA ALA A 507 10.90 23.13 -2.29
C ALA A 507 11.73 23.67 -3.46
N ALA A 508 11.74 24.99 -3.67
CA ALA A 508 12.55 25.61 -4.71
C ALA A 508 14.07 25.40 -4.48
N GLY A 509 14.53 25.50 -3.24
CA GLY A 509 15.92 25.27 -2.87
C GLY A 509 16.36 23.83 -3.11
N ILE A 510 15.57 22.85 -2.62
CA ILE A 510 15.84 21.41 -2.82
C ILE A 510 15.83 21.07 -4.33
N ALA A 511 14.85 21.55 -5.10
CA ALA A 511 14.79 21.32 -6.54
C ALA A 511 16.04 21.82 -7.27
N ALA A 512 16.58 22.98 -6.88
CA ALA A 512 17.79 23.56 -7.48
C ALA A 512 19.06 22.72 -7.21
N LYS A 513 19.02 21.79 -6.25
CA LYS A 513 20.15 20.91 -5.89
C LYS A 513 20.01 19.48 -6.44
N GLN A 514 18.98 19.20 -7.22
CA GLN A 514 18.84 17.91 -7.88
C GLN A 514 19.97 17.69 -8.89
N ASP A 515 20.66 16.56 -8.81
CA ASP A 515 21.66 16.19 -9.81
C ASP A 515 21.02 15.99 -11.18
N ALA A 516 21.46 16.78 -12.14
CA ALA A 516 20.86 16.83 -13.46
C ALA A 516 21.05 15.55 -14.28
N ALA A 517 22.03 14.72 -13.97
CA ALA A 517 22.24 13.44 -14.65
C ALA A 517 21.31 12.35 -14.13
N THR A 518 21.21 12.20 -12.82
CA THR A 518 20.56 11.06 -12.16
C THR A 518 19.18 11.36 -11.60
N GLY A 519 18.86 12.63 -11.34
CA GLY A 519 17.65 13.03 -10.64
C GLY A 519 17.70 12.84 -9.11
N CYS A 520 18.80 12.36 -8.57
CA CYS A 520 19.00 12.14 -7.16
C CYS A 520 19.66 13.35 -6.46
N TRP A 521 19.81 13.28 -5.15
CA TRP A 521 20.51 14.30 -4.36
C TRP A 521 21.70 13.70 -3.63
N TYR A 522 22.72 14.53 -3.44
CA TYR A 522 23.93 14.20 -2.71
C TYR A 522 23.70 14.22 -1.19
N GLN A 523 24.60 13.55 -0.46
CA GLN A 523 24.62 13.55 1.04
C GLN A 523 24.66 14.96 1.62
N LEU A 524 25.48 15.85 1.02
CA LEU A 524 25.58 17.27 1.32
C LEU A 524 25.09 18.08 0.13
N LEU A 525 24.03 18.87 0.30
CA LEU A 525 23.32 19.52 -0.80
C LEU A 525 24.05 20.73 -1.38
N ASN A 526 24.98 21.31 -0.66
CA ASN A 526 25.80 22.44 -1.11
C ASN A 526 27.04 22.00 -1.91
N HIS A 527 27.29 20.70 -2.03
CA HIS A 527 28.42 20.13 -2.75
C HIS A 527 27.92 19.12 -3.81
N ASP A 528 28.63 19.05 -4.93
CA ASP A 528 28.43 17.99 -5.94
C ASP A 528 29.33 16.78 -5.69
N GLY A 529 29.32 15.80 -6.59
CA GLY A 529 30.11 14.58 -6.50
C GLY A 529 31.62 14.80 -6.70
N THR A 530 32.06 15.98 -7.08
CA THR A 530 33.50 16.34 -7.22
C THR A 530 34.10 16.80 -5.88
N TYR A 531 33.27 17.18 -4.92
CA TYR A 531 33.74 17.53 -3.58
C TYR A 531 34.25 16.30 -2.85
N VAL A 532 35.43 16.40 -2.27
CA VAL A 532 36.11 15.33 -1.54
C VAL A 532 36.48 15.82 -0.15
N ALA A 533 35.91 15.18 0.90
CA ALA A 533 36.30 15.44 2.27
C ALA A 533 37.76 15.02 2.48
N GLN A 534 38.54 15.87 3.14
CA GLN A 534 39.95 15.67 3.34
C GLN A 534 40.21 14.69 4.48
N THR A 535 41.42 14.08 4.47
CA THR A 535 41.86 13.25 5.59
C THR A 535 42.18 14.10 6.81
N TYR A 536 41.73 13.66 7.90
CA TYR A 536 41.90 14.32 9.22
C TYR A 536 42.56 13.38 10.21
N ASP A 537 42.49 13.55 11.50
CA ASP A 537 43.00 12.63 12.47
C ASP A 537 42.29 11.27 12.43
N SER A 538 43.03 10.20 12.24
CA SER A 538 42.51 8.83 12.05
C SER A 538 41.78 8.25 13.27
N SER A 539 41.88 8.88 14.44
CA SER A 539 41.36 8.35 15.70
C SER A 539 39.83 8.34 15.79
N TYR A 540 39.12 9.10 14.94
CA TYR A 540 37.68 9.28 15.01
C TYR A 540 36.96 9.18 13.68
N ARG A 541 37.55 8.61 12.64
CA ARG A 541 36.98 8.52 11.30
C ARG A 541 36.63 7.10 10.91
N TYR A 542 35.64 7.01 10.03
CA TYR A 542 35.29 5.75 9.41
C TYR A 542 36.38 5.23 8.47
N THR A 543 37.03 6.12 7.75
CA THR A 543 38.10 5.80 6.81
C THR A 543 39.23 6.79 6.93
N SER A 544 40.48 6.32 6.71
CA SER A 544 41.66 7.18 6.58
C SER A 544 41.85 7.76 5.19
N SER A 545 41.06 7.30 4.22
CA SER A 545 41.09 7.78 2.83
C SER A 545 40.07 8.88 2.60
N PRO A 546 40.35 9.86 1.72
CA PRO A 546 39.36 10.84 1.31
C PRO A 546 38.09 10.20 0.77
N VAL A 547 36.93 10.81 1.05
CA VAL A 547 35.61 10.36 0.58
C VAL A 547 34.94 11.46 -0.20
N ALA A 548 34.56 11.14 -1.43
CA ALA A 548 33.78 12.06 -2.26
C ALA A 548 32.33 12.14 -1.75
N ASN A 549 31.72 13.30 -1.96
CA ASN A 549 30.28 13.43 -1.74
C ASN A 549 29.53 12.45 -2.66
N TYR A 550 28.54 11.75 -2.12
CA TYR A 550 27.88 10.66 -2.83
C TYR A 550 26.36 10.90 -2.90
N LEU A 551 25.72 10.34 -3.94
CA LEU A 551 24.26 10.34 -4.05
C LEU A 551 23.67 9.51 -2.91
N GLU A 552 22.73 10.10 -2.16
CA GLU A 552 22.21 9.51 -0.92
C GLU A 552 20.75 9.09 -1.08
N SER A 553 20.47 7.84 -0.84
CA SER A 553 19.18 7.23 -1.18
C SER A 553 18.03 7.66 -0.27
N SER A 554 18.27 7.85 1.04
CA SER A 554 17.18 8.19 1.96
C SER A 554 16.72 9.66 1.81
N ALA A 555 17.64 10.59 1.61
CA ALA A 555 17.30 11.97 1.30
C ALA A 555 16.51 12.05 0.00
N THR A 556 17.01 11.37 -1.05
CA THR A 556 16.33 11.31 -2.35
C THR A 556 14.91 10.73 -2.22
N ALA A 557 14.73 9.64 -1.48
CA ALA A 557 13.41 9.01 -1.28
C ALA A 557 12.44 9.91 -0.52
N ILE A 558 12.90 10.56 0.55
CA ILE A 558 12.06 11.46 1.36
C ILE A 558 11.68 12.73 0.59
N PHE A 559 12.62 13.34 -0.15
CA PHE A 559 12.31 14.48 -1.02
C PHE A 559 11.27 14.10 -2.08
N THR A 560 11.45 12.94 -2.72
CA THR A 560 10.52 12.43 -3.73
C THR A 560 9.12 12.23 -3.13
N ALA A 561 9.02 11.63 -1.94
CA ALA A 561 7.75 11.46 -1.22
C ALA A 561 7.09 12.80 -0.91
N ALA A 562 7.86 13.79 -0.42
CA ALA A 562 7.35 15.12 -0.08
C ALA A 562 6.84 15.85 -1.33
N TYR A 563 7.59 15.84 -2.43
CA TYR A 563 7.13 16.43 -3.70
C TYR A 563 5.84 15.78 -4.19
N LEU A 564 5.80 14.46 -4.28
CA LEU A 564 4.64 13.73 -4.80
C LEU A 564 3.40 13.93 -3.92
N LYS A 565 3.54 13.79 -2.61
CA LYS A 565 2.45 14.02 -1.66
C LYS A 565 1.95 15.46 -1.69
N GLY A 566 2.87 16.43 -1.68
CA GLY A 566 2.52 17.85 -1.74
C GLY A 566 1.85 18.25 -3.06
N MET A 567 2.24 17.64 -4.19
CA MET A 567 1.57 17.80 -5.49
C MET A 567 0.13 17.28 -5.43
N ARG A 568 -0.09 16.06 -4.90
CA ARG A 568 -1.44 15.51 -4.73
C ARG A 568 -2.34 16.40 -3.87
N LEU A 569 -1.79 17.03 -2.86
CA LEU A 569 -2.50 17.91 -1.93
C LEU A 569 -2.65 19.35 -2.44
N GLY A 570 -2.04 19.69 -3.59
CA GLY A 570 -2.08 21.05 -4.14
C GLY A 570 -1.33 22.08 -3.30
N LEU A 571 -0.23 21.69 -2.64
CA LEU A 571 0.52 22.54 -1.72
C LEU A 571 1.60 23.40 -2.38
N TYR A 572 1.91 23.19 -3.65
CA TYR A 572 2.98 23.92 -4.34
C TYR A 572 2.45 24.98 -5.29
N ASP A 573 3.07 26.14 -5.25
CA ASP A 573 2.83 27.24 -6.20
C ASP A 573 3.50 26.98 -7.58
N THR A 574 4.42 26.00 -7.63
CA THR A 574 5.18 25.61 -8.82
C THR A 574 4.95 24.14 -9.15
N ASP A 575 4.89 23.79 -10.42
CA ASP A 575 4.82 22.39 -10.86
C ASP A 575 6.19 21.70 -10.73
N TYR A 576 6.27 20.71 -9.83
CA TYR A 576 7.46 19.88 -9.61
C TYR A 576 7.37 18.49 -10.24
N THR A 577 6.44 18.24 -11.16
CA THR A 577 6.22 16.92 -11.79
C THR A 577 7.49 16.37 -12.42
N ALA A 578 8.25 17.20 -13.15
CA ALA A 578 9.49 16.76 -13.80
C ALA A 578 10.58 16.37 -12.77
N ILE A 579 10.72 17.17 -11.69
CA ILE A 579 11.64 16.90 -10.58
C ILE A 579 11.29 15.57 -9.90
N ALA A 580 10.03 15.38 -9.52
CA ALA A 580 9.57 14.20 -8.82
C ALA A 580 9.68 12.92 -9.67
N LYS A 581 9.27 12.96 -10.95
CA LYS A 581 9.39 11.80 -11.85
C LYS A 581 10.84 11.40 -12.08
N LYS A 582 11.72 12.37 -12.31
CA LYS A 582 13.14 12.11 -12.50
C LYS A 582 13.80 11.55 -11.24
N ALA A 583 13.44 12.06 -10.07
CA ALA A 583 13.92 11.55 -8.80
C ALA A 583 13.46 10.11 -8.58
N TYR A 584 12.19 9.78 -8.83
CA TYR A 584 11.66 8.44 -8.69
C TYR A 584 12.36 7.43 -9.61
N GLN A 585 12.57 7.78 -10.88
CA GLN A 585 13.39 7.00 -11.82
C GLN A 585 14.81 6.83 -11.27
N GLY A 586 15.43 7.93 -10.81
CA GLY A 586 16.78 7.90 -10.26
C GLY A 586 16.95 6.98 -9.05
N ILE A 587 15.94 6.90 -8.17
CA ILE A 587 15.99 5.96 -7.04
C ILE A 587 16.09 4.52 -7.53
N VAL A 588 15.29 4.15 -8.51
CA VAL A 588 15.30 2.78 -9.08
C VAL A 588 16.63 2.48 -9.75
N GLU A 589 17.15 3.39 -10.57
CA GLU A 589 18.37 3.14 -11.36
C GLU A 589 19.67 3.27 -10.55
N GLN A 590 19.68 4.17 -9.54
CA GLN A 590 20.90 4.44 -8.78
C GLN A 590 21.01 3.60 -7.49
N PHE A 591 19.89 3.28 -6.85
CA PHE A 591 19.92 2.71 -5.50
C PHE A 591 19.25 1.35 -5.37
N MET A 592 18.39 0.95 -6.32
CA MET A 592 17.76 -0.37 -6.28
C MET A 592 18.65 -1.40 -6.94
N VAL A 593 18.91 -2.50 -6.23
CA VAL A 593 19.72 -3.61 -6.73
C VAL A 593 19.03 -4.93 -6.42
N ALA A 594 19.21 -5.93 -7.28
CA ALA A 594 18.68 -7.26 -7.07
C ALA A 594 19.25 -7.89 -5.80
N ASP A 595 18.44 -8.69 -5.09
CA ASP A 595 18.89 -9.52 -3.97
C ASP A 595 19.39 -10.92 -4.40
N GLY A 596 19.22 -11.27 -5.68
CA GLY A 596 19.59 -12.57 -6.25
C GLY A 596 18.48 -13.62 -6.17
N ASN A 597 17.31 -13.31 -5.54
CA ASN A 597 16.21 -14.23 -5.30
C ASN A 597 14.84 -13.66 -5.77
N GLY A 598 14.85 -12.75 -6.72
CA GLY A 598 13.65 -12.11 -7.24
C GLY A 598 13.17 -10.87 -6.47
N GLY A 599 13.76 -10.58 -5.32
CA GLY A 599 13.55 -9.36 -4.55
C GLY A 599 14.61 -8.29 -4.82
N VAL A 600 14.57 -7.21 -4.04
CA VAL A 600 15.49 -6.08 -4.18
C VAL A 600 15.97 -5.55 -2.83
N HIS A 601 17.14 -4.92 -2.88
CA HIS A 601 17.65 -4.04 -1.83
C HIS A 601 17.68 -2.58 -2.30
N LEU A 602 17.50 -1.66 -1.35
CA LEU A 602 17.74 -0.23 -1.51
C LEU A 602 19.04 0.12 -0.77
N VAL A 603 20.06 0.50 -1.49
CA VAL A 603 21.42 0.73 -0.98
C VAL A 603 21.85 2.20 -1.08
N CYS A 604 23.10 2.53 -0.77
CA CYS A 604 23.63 3.89 -0.73
C CYS A 604 22.90 4.79 0.29
N CYS A 605 22.41 4.22 1.38
CA CYS A 605 21.79 4.95 2.48
C CYS A 605 22.80 5.21 3.58
N SER A 606 23.02 6.48 3.95
CA SER A 606 23.77 6.86 5.14
C SER A 606 23.14 6.27 6.40
N LYS A 607 23.91 5.57 7.24
CA LYS A 607 23.38 4.88 8.42
C LYS A 607 22.74 5.84 9.40
N SER A 608 23.47 6.85 9.88
CA SER A 608 22.95 7.88 10.75
C SER A 608 23.86 9.10 10.76
N ALA A 609 23.31 10.25 11.10
CA ALA A 609 24.09 11.44 11.46
C ALA A 609 23.41 12.15 12.63
N GLY A 610 24.15 13.02 13.29
CA GLY A 610 23.67 13.87 14.36
C GLY A 610 24.66 14.98 14.59
N VAL A 611 24.28 16.02 15.33
CA VAL A 611 25.13 17.15 15.67
C VAL A 611 25.22 17.25 17.19
N GLY A 612 26.40 17.60 17.69
CA GLY A 612 26.66 17.59 19.13
C GLY A 612 26.81 16.18 19.71
N GLY A 613 27.04 16.07 20.99
CA GLY A 613 27.30 14.82 21.70
C GLY A 613 28.72 14.28 21.54
N SER A 614 28.88 13.01 21.82
CA SER A 614 30.16 12.30 21.67
C SER A 614 30.42 11.93 20.18
N ASN A 615 31.61 11.40 19.89
CA ASN A 615 32.02 10.89 18.58
C ASN A 615 32.26 11.95 17.49
N PHE A 616 32.68 13.15 17.86
CA PHE A 616 33.04 14.21 16.90
C PHE A 616 31.92 14.61 15.93
N ARG A 617 30.71 14.64 16.40
CA ARG A 617 29.51 15.07 15.65
C ARG A 617 29.47 16.61 15.58
N ASP A 618 30.40 17.17 14.83
CA ASP A 618 30.60 18.63 14.75
C ASP A 618 29.82 19.29 13.61
N GLY A 619 29.14 18.51 12.77
CA GLY A 619 28.38 19.01 11.63
C GLY A 619 29.23 19.50 10.45
N SER A 620 30.53 19.12 10.38
CA SER A 620 31.41 19.39 9.25
C SER A 620 31.19 18.41 8.09
N ALA A 621 31.67 18.79 6.90
CA ALA A 621 31.65 17.91 5.73
C ALA A 621 32.42 16.60 5.99
N GLU A 622 33.57 16.70 6.68
CA GLU A 622 34.36 15.54 7.11
C GLU A 622 33.56 14.60 7.98
N TYR A 623 32.77 15.11 8.90
CA TYR A 623 31.91 14.27 9.75
C TYR A 623 30.84 13.56 8.89
N TYR A 624 30.11 14.28 8.07
CA TYR A 624 29.01 13.68 7.28
C TYR A 624 29.47 12.67 6.24
N LEU A 625 30.67 12.84 5.66
CA LEU A 625 31.18 11.95 4.61
C LEU A 625 32.10 10.85 5.16
N MET A 626 32.87 11.11 6.21
CA MET A 626 33.91 10.22 6.73
C MET A 626 33.61 9.74 8.15
N GLY A 627 32.56 10.24 8.78
CA GLY A 627 32.19 9.93 10.16
C GLY A 627 31.90 8.44 10.37
N LYS A 628 32.18 7.97 11.57
CA LYS A 628 32.03 6.55 11.93
C LYS A 628 30.58 6.05 11.83
N ASP A 629 29.63 6.94 12.09
CA ASP A 629 28.20 6.61 12.09
C ASP A 629 27.54 6.87 10.74
N THR A 630 28.21 7.55 9.78
CA THR A 630 27.59 8.06 8.55
C THR A 630 27.86 7.19 7.32
N ALA A 631 28.65 6.12 7.44
CA ALA A 631 28.97 5.23 6.32
C ALA A 631 27.70 4.71 5.64
N PRO A 632 27.63 4.79 4.28
CA PRO A 632 26.46 4.33 3.57
C PRO A 632 26.42 2.80 3.43
N THR A 633 25.22 2.26 3.18
CA THR A 633 25.05 0.90 2.64
C THR A 633 25.59 0.84 1.20
N VAL A 634 26.02 -0.33 0.75
CA VAL A 634 26.78 -0.48 -0.52
C VAL A 634 26.13 -1.47 -1.47
N LYS A 635 26.47 -1.38 -2.75
CA LYS A 635 25.97 -2.27 -3.83
C LYS A 635 26.66 -3.63 -3.86
N ASP A 636 27.82 -3.78 -3.22
CA ASP A 636 28.60 -5.01 -3.23
C ASP A 636 27.93 -6.09 -2.36
N PRO A 637 27.43 -7.19 -2.95
CA PRO A 637 26.71 -8.24 -2.22
C PRO A 637 27.63 -9.06 -1.27
N THR A 638 28.92 -8.93 -1.40
CA THR A 638 29.90 -9.60 -0.50
C THR A 638 30.14 -8.78 0.77
N SER A 639 29.70 -7.53 0.80
CA SER A 639 29.88 -6.63 1.94
C SER A 639 28.83 -6.86 3.02
N SER A 640 29.23 -6.79 4.29
CA SER A 640 28.31 -6.74 5.43
C SER A 640 27.41 -5.47 5.47
N SER A 641 27.70 -4.50 4.62
CA SER A 641 26.89 -3.29 4.41
C SER A 641 25.94 -3.38 3.22
N PHE A 642 25.78 -4.57 2.63
CA PHE A 642 24.77 -4.87 1.61
C PHE A 642 23.45 -5.25 2.28
N TYR A 643 22.61 -4.27 2.53
CA TYR A 643 21.28 -4.45 3.11
C TYR A 643 20.41 -3.20 2.89
N THR A 644 19.12 -3.33 3.10
CA THR A 644 18.17 -2.20 3.02
C THR A 644 18.02 -1.52 4.39
N GLU A 645 18.45 -0.29 4.49
CA GLU A 645 18.28 0.53 5.68
C GLU A 645 16.85 1.08 5.77
N GLY A 646 16.23 1.06 6.96
CA GLY A 646 14.82 1.40 7.13
C GLY A 646 14.44 2.84 6.73
N LYS A 647 15.38 3.78 6.81
CA LYS A 647 15.13 5.19 6.44
C LYS A 647 14.89 5.37 4.94
N VAL A 648 15.66 4.68 4.10
CA VAL A 648 15.39 4.67 2.65
C VAL A 648 14.16 3.84 2.33
N LEU A 649 13.95 2.71 3.04
CA LEU A 649 12.81 1.83 2.80
C LEU A 649 11.47 2.55 3.03
N GLY A 650 11.30 3.18 4.20
CA GLY A 650 10.08 3.93 4.51
C GLY A 650 9.86 5.11 3.59
N GLY A 651 10.91 5.91 3.33
CA GLY A 651 10.84 7.01 2.37
C GLY A 651 10.48 6.57 0.96
N PHE A 652 11.05 5.45 0.49
CA PHE A 652 10.75 4.93 -0.85
C PHE A 652 9.33 4.36 -0.96
N ILE A 653 8.83 3.61 0.04
CA ILE A 653 7.46 3.11 0.01
C ILE A 653 6.45 4.27 -0.03
N LEU A 654 6.67 5.32 0.76
CA LEU A 654 5.84 6.54 0.69
C LEU A 654 5.89 7.17 -0.71
N ALA A 655 7.09 7.36 -1.27
CA ALA A 655 7.28 7.94 -2.60
C ALA A 655 6.63 7.07 -3.69
N ALA A 656 6.79 5.74 -3.62
CA ALA A 656 6.26 4.82 -4.60
C ALA A 656 4.72 4.79 -4.56
N THR A 657 4.12 4.75 -3.37
CA THR A 657 2.66 4.80 -3.21
C THR A 657 2.07 6.10 -3.77
N GLU A 658 2.70 7.25 -3.52
CA GLU A 658 2.23 8.52 -4.08
C GLU A 658 2.47 8.63 -5.61
N TYR A 659 3.59 8.09 -6.12
CA TYR A 659 3.87 8.04 -7.56
C TYR A 659 2.84 7.19 -8.30
N GLU A 660 2.54 6.01 -7.77
CA GLU A 660 1.58 5.07 -8.32
C GLU A 660 0.17 5.69 -8.33
N ARG A 661 -0.24 6.31 -7.24
CA ARG A 661 -1.51 7.04 -7.10
C ARG A 661 -1.65 8.18 -8.12
N LEU A 662 -0.58 8.92 -8.37
CA LEU A 662 -0.61 10.08 -9.27
C LEU A 662 -0.48 9.70 -10.76
N PHE A 663 0.27 8.64 -11.09
CA PHE A 663 0.70 8.40 -12.46
C PHE A 663 0.38 7.00 -13.00
N LEU A 664 0.07 6.02 -12.16
CA LEU A 664 -0.25 4.66 -12.59
C LEU A 664 -1.73 4.31 -12.45
N ASP A 665 -2.49 5.02 -11.62
CA ASP A 665 -3.91 4.78 -11.47
C ASP A 665 -4.65 5.16 -12.74
N LYS A 666 -5.40 4.21 -13.27
CA LYS A 666 -6.22 4.40 -14.45
C LYS A 666 -7.60 4.91 -14.05
N LYS A 667 -7.87 6.19 -14.32
CA LYS A 667 -9.14 6.85 -13.98
C LYS A 667 -9.98 7.12 -15.22
N LEU A 668 -11.31 7.07 -15.07
CA LEU A 668 -12.28 7.41 -16.10
C LEU A 668 -13.39 8.27 -15.53
N GLU A 669 -13.57 9.44 -16.12
CA GLU A 669 -14.67 10.35 -15.78
C GLU A 669 -15.79 10.22 -16.81
N LEU A 670 -16.99 9.89 -16.36
CA LEU A 670 -18.20 9.79 -17.14
C LEU A 670 -19.17 10.89 -16.71
N THR A 671 -19.66 11.69 -17.63
CA THR A 671 -20.60 12.77 -17.33
C THR A 671 -21.79 12.74 -18.28
N GLU A 672 -23.00 12.99 -17.77
CA GLU A 672 -24.22 13.13 -18.60
C GLU A 672 -24.19 14.35 -19.54
N ALA A 673 -23.17 15.21 -19.43
CA ALA A 673 -22.91 16.31 -20.37
C ALA A 673 -21.97 15.91 -21.52
N GLY A 674 -21.35 14.73 -21.44
CA GLY A 674 -20.46 14.20 -22.47
C GLY A 674 -21.20 13.49 -23.62
N GLU A 675 -20.49 13.18 -24.67
CA GLU A 675 -20.94 12.32 -25.77
C GLU A 675 -19.88 11.23 -26.01
N TYR A 676 -20.30 9.96 -26.01
CA TYR A 676 -19.37 8.84 -26.06
C TYR A 676 -19.73 7.94 -27.25
N THR A 677 -18.78 7.75 -28.15
CA THR A 677 -18.89 6.82 -29.29
C THR A 677 -18.27 5.45 -28.96
N GLY A 678 -17.67 5.31 -27.79
CA GLY A 678 -17.06 4.09 -27.28
C GLY A 678 -16.16 4.38 -26.08
N PHE A 679 -15.68 3.31 -25.44
CA PHE A 679 -14.83 3.37 -24.25
C PHE A 679 -13.57 2.56 -24.47
N ALA A 680 -12.44 2.99 -23.91
CA ALA A 680 -11.24 2.17 -23.86
C ALA A 680 -11.47 1.02 -22.86
N ALA A 681 -11.60 -0.20 -23.35
CA ALA A 681 -11.82 -1.38 -22.52
C ALA A 681 -10.61 -1.67 -21.62
N GLY A 682 -10.85 -2.25 -20.44
CA GLY A 682 -9.83 -2.65 -19.47
C GLY A 682 -10.18 -2.29 -18.05
N LYS A 683 -9.31 -2.66 -17.13
CA LYS A 683 -9.45 -2.28 -15.72
C LYS A 683 -9.18 -0.79 -15.51
N TYR A 684 -9.96 -0.21 -14.63
CA TYR A 684 -9.80 1.16 -14.12
C TYR A 684 -9.80 1.13 -12.61
N ASP A 685 -8.85 1.84 -12.02
CA ASP A 685 -8.75 1.94 -10.56
C ASP A 685 -9.89 2.79 -9.98
N GLU A 686 -10.36 3.77 -10.76
CA GLU A 686 -11.48 4.62 -10.38
C GLU A 686 -12.31 5.01 -11.62
N VAL A 687 -13.62 4.86 -11.54
CA VAL A 687 -14.57 5.44 -12.50
C VAL A 687 -15.55 6.33 -11.74
N THR A 688 -15.67 7.59 -12.15
CA THR A 688 -16.67 8.51 -11.63
C THR A 688 -17.80 8.70 -12.63
N LEU A 689 -19.05 8.66 -12.15
CA LEU A 689 -20.24 8.96 -12.92
C LEU A 689 -20.88 10.23 -12.39
N THR A 690 -20.79 11.33 -13.13
CA THR A 690 -21.50 12.59 -12.82
C THR A 690 -22.83 12.64 -13.53
N ARG A 691 -23.90 12.32 -12.81
CA ARG A 691 -25.26 12.23 -13.32
C ARG A 691 -26.28 12.56 -12.24
N SER A 692 -27.36 13.32 -12.61
CA SER A 692 -28.47 13.60 -11.70
C SER A 692 -29.44 12.40 -11.62
N PHE A 693 -29.82 12.02 -10.40
CA PHE A 693 -30.88 11.04 -10.12
C PHE A 693 -32.06 11.69 -9.40
N PRO A 694 -33.31 11.23 -9.65
CA PRO A 694 -34.44 11.68 -8.86
C PRO A 694 -34.43 11.02 -7.46
N THR A 695 -34.91 11.74 -6.45
CA THR A 695 -35.02 11.22 -5.08
C THR A 695 -36.21 10.27 -4.97
N ASP A 696 -36.00 9.08 -4.42
CA ASP A 696 -37.03 8.06 -4.15
C ASP A 696 -37.93 7.69 -5.34
N GLN A 697 -37.34 7.68 -6.55
CA GLN A 697 -38.05 7.35 -7.79
C GLN A 697 -37.20 6.41 -8.65
N TRP A 698 -37.92 5.54 -9.38
CA TRP A 698 -37.31 4.70 -10.40
C TRP A 698 -36.91 5.52 -11.64
N THR A 699 -35.74 5.26 -12.15
CA THR A 699 -35.20 5.79 -13.39
C THR A 699 -34.40 4.72 -14.11
N THR A 700 -34.03 4.95 -15.36
CA THR A 700 -33.15 4.00 -16.08
C THR A 700 -31.70 4.40 -15.99
N MET A 701 -30.80 3.43 -16.03
CA MET A 701 -29.34 3.64 -16.06
C MET A 701 -28.66 2.61 -16.96
N VAL A 702 -27.55 3.03 -17.59
CA VAL A 702 -26.59 2.15 -18.23
C VAL A 702 -25.18 2.71 -17.98
N VAL A 703 -24.23 1.82 -17.72
CA VAL A 703 -22.80 2.17 -17.56
C VAL A 703 -21.95 1.14 -18.29
N PRO A 704 -20.73 1.52 -18.77
CA PRO A 704 -19.87 0.63 -19.52
C PRO A 704 -19.02 -0.30 -18.65
N PHE A 705 -19.36 -0.49 -17.39
CA PHE A 705 -18.62 -1.32 -16.45
C PHE A 705 -19.57 -2.13 -15.56
N SER A 706 -19.06 -3.26 -15.07
CA SER A 706 -19.74 -4.08 -14.07
C SER A 706 -19.44 -3.57 -12.65
N ALA A 707 -20.45 -3.58 -11.77
CA ALA A 707 -20.30 -3.24 -10.36
C ALA A 707 -20.98 -4.29 -9.49
N SER A 708 -20.26 -4.76 -8.46
CA SER A 708 -20.79 -5.69 -7.46
C SER A 708 -21.90 -5.06 -6.61
N ALA A 709 -22.65 -5.89 -5.89
CA ALA A 709 -23.66 -5.41 -4.95
C ALA A 709 -23.09 -4.43 -3.92
N GLU A 710 -21.89 -4.69 -3.42
CA GLU A 710 -21.21 -3.82 -2.46
C GLU A 710 -20.82 -2.47 -3.08
N GLN A 711 -20.25 -2.48 -4.29
CA GLN A 711 -19.90 -1.26 -5.02
C GLN A 711 -21.13 -0.41 -5.33
N VAL A 712 -22.25 -1.04 -5.68
CA VAL A 712 -23.54 -0.34 -5.92
C VAL A 712 -24.04 0.35 -4.64
N GLN A 713 -24.05 -0.37 -3.51
CA GLN A 713 -24.49 0.19 -2.23
C GLN A 713 -23.55 1.29 -1.72
N THR A 714 -22.24 1.14 -1.97
CA THR A 714 -21.24 2.15 -1.62
C THR A 714 -21.43 3.44 -2.42
N ALA A 715 -21.62 3.33 -3.74
CA ALA A 715 -21.75 4.49 -4.62
C ALA A 715 -23.10 5.21 -4.48
N PHE A 716 -24.20 4.46 -4.39
CA PHE A 716 -25.56 5.00 -4.43
C PHE A 716 -26.29 4.98 -3.08
N GLY A 717 -25.64 4.49 -2.02
CA GLY A 717 -26.23 4.37 -0.68
C GLY A 717 -26.92 3.04 -0.42
N ASN A 718 -26.86 2.60 0.86
CA ASN A 718 -27.52 1.37 1.30
C ASN A 718 -29.04 1.44 1.07
N GLY A 719 -29.61 0.40 0.46
CA GLY A 719 -31.02 0.34 0.08
C GLY A 719 -31.28 0.74 -1.36
N THR A 720 -30.26 0.99 -2.18
CA THR A 720 -30.41 1.16 -3.63
C THR A 720 -30.96 -0.13 -4.24
N GLU A 721 -32.01 0.02 -5.06
CA GLU A 721 -32.68 -1.07 -5.74
C GLU A 721 -32.37 -1.02 -7.24
N ILE A 722 -32.12 -2.18 -7.86
CA ILE A 722 -31.84 -2.34 -9.28
C ILE A 722 -32.73 -3.46 -9.83
N ALA A 723 -33.21 -3.32 -11.08
CA ALA A 723 -33.99 -4.36 -11.76
C ALA A 723 -33.75 -4.37 -13.27
N THR A 724 -33.90 -5.54 -13.87
CA THR A 724 -33.83 -5.78 -15.33
C THR A 724 -35.21 -6.11 -15.88
N VAL A 725 -35.45 -5.78 -17.15
CA VAL A 725 -36.73 -6.11 -17.80
C VAL A 725 -36.88 -7.63 -17.97
N ASN A 726 -38.03 -8.16 -17.54
CA ASN A 726 -38.29 -9.59 -17.58
C ASN A 726 -39.25 -9.92 -18.77
N ARG A 727 -40.48 -9.40 -18.72
CA ARG A 727 -41.50 -9.67 -19.73
C ARG A 727 -42.56 -8.57 -19.78
N LEU A 728 -43.21 -8.47 -20.91
CA LEU A 728 -44.46 -7.71 -21.12
C LEU A 728 -45.64 -8.68 -21.15
N THR A 729 -46.67 -8.48 -20.34
CA THR A 729 -47.87 -9.30 -20.28
C THR A 729 -49.05 -8.38 -20.01
N ASN A 730 -50.07 -8.43 -20.88
CA ASN A 730 -51.29 -7.60 -20.78
C ASN A 730 -51.02 -6.10 -20.65
N ASP A 731 -50.08 -5.58 -21.42
CA ASP A 731 -49.62 -4.20 -21.40
C ASP A 731 -48.94 -3.76 -20.09
N GLU A 732 -48.61 -4.69 -19.19
CA GLU A 732 -47.86 -4.51 -17.97
C GLU A 732 -46.43 -5.05 -18.14
N LEU A 733 -45.42 -4.23 -17.77
CA LEU A 733 -44.02 -4.58 -17.86
C LEU A 733 -43.51 -5.10 -16.50
N TYR A 734 -42.96 -6.31 -16.51
CA TYR A 734 -42.43 -6.95 -15.32
C TYR A 734 -40.93 -6.85 -15.31
N PHE A 735 -40.38 -6.47 -14.12
CA PHE A 735 -38.96 -6.39 -13.85
C PHE A 735 -38.54 -7.44 -12.82
N THR A 736 -37.33 -7.94 -12.94
CA THR A 736 -36.71 -8.81 -11.93
C THR A 736 -35.65 -8.01 -11.17
N LYS A 737 -35.75 -7.98 -9.84
CA LYS A 737 -34.78 -7.31 -8.99
C LYS A 737 -33.42 -8.01 -9.03
N GLN A 738 -32.35 -7.23 -8.97
CA GLN A 738 -30.96 -7.70 -8.87
C GLN A 738 -30.14 -6.74 -8.00
N ASN A 739 -28.95 -7.17 -7.57
CA ASN A 739 -28.13 -6.40 -6.63
C ASN A 739 -26.86 -5.81 -7.27
N ALA A 740 -26.47 -6.27 -8.45
CA ALA A 740 -25.26 -5.90 -9.16
C ALA A 740 -25.58 -5.28 -10.51
N ILE A 741 -24.64 -4.56 -11.10
CA ILE A 741 -24.71 -4.00 -12.45
C ILE A 741 -23.79 -4.80 -13.35
N THR A 742 -24.28 -5.21 -14.52
CA THR A 742 -23.45 -5.79 -15.58
C THR A 742 -23.07 -4.68 -16.58
N ALA A 743 -21.84 -4.72 -17.06
CA ALA A 743 -21.35 -3.76 -18.07
C ALA A 743 -22.26 -3.74 -19.30
N ASN A 744 -22.62 -2.53 -19.73
CA ASN A 744 -23.48 -2.31 -20.92
C ASN A 744 -24.86 -2.95 -20.87
N GLU A 745 -25.33 -3.39 -19.71
CA GLU A 745 -26.68 -3.87 -19.50
C GLU A 745 -27.53 -2.75 -18.90
N PRO A 746 -28.49 -2.17 -19.64
CA PRO A 746 -29.37 -1.15 -19.09
C PRO A 746 -30.27 -1.71 -17.98
N VAL A 747 -30.43 -0.95 -16.93
CA VAL A 747 -31.20 -1.32 -15.73
C VAL A 747 -32.21 -0.23 -15.35
N LEU A 748 -33.25 -0.63 -14.65
CA LEU A 748 -34.05 0.25 -13.81
C LEU A 748 -33.35 0.42 -12.46
N ILE A 749 -33.23 1.63 -11.96
CA ILE A 749 -32.55 1.93 -10.68
C ILE A 749 -33.34 2.94 -9.85
N LYS A 750 -33.35 2.71 -8.53
CA LYS A 750 -33.85 3.63 -7.52
C LYS A 750 -32.75 3.85 -6.49
N VAL A 751 -32.06 4.99 -6.54
CA VAL A 751 -30.93 5.29 -5.68
C VAL A 751 -31.40 5.66 -4.26
N ALA A 752 -30.74 5.14 -3.26
CA ALA A 752 -31.06 5.44 -1.86
C ALA A 752 -30.51 6.80 -1.42
N THR A 753 -29.36 7.21 -1.96
CA THR A 753 -28.72 8.50 -1.63
C THR A 753 -28.40 9.27 -2.91
N VAL A 754 -28.89 10.50 -2.99
CA VAL A 754 -28.53 11.44 -4.06
C VAL A 754 -27.42 12.36 -3.55
N ASN A 755 -26.23 12.25 -4.11
CA ASN A 755 -25.08 13.08 -3.75
C ASN A 755 -25.31 14.55 -4.18
N SER A 756 -24.87 15.48 -3.36
CA SER A 756 -25.10 16.93 -3.61
C SER A 756 -24.41 17.46 -4.87
N ASP A 757 -23.30 16.84 -5.28
CA ASP A 757 -22.55 17.12 -6.51
C ASP A 757 -22.94 16.23 -7.69
N ASN A 758 -23.87 15.29 -7.48
CA ASN A 758 -24.31 14.28 -8.45
C ASN A 758 -23.17 13.37 -8.96
N THR A 759 -22.08 13.22 -8.20
CA THR A 759 -20.94 12.38 -8.56
C THR A 759 -20.94 11.10 -7.74
N TYR A 760 -20.77 9.96 -8.41
CA TYR A 760 -20.80 8.61 -7.86
C TYR A 760 -19.53 7.89 -8.28
N THR A 761 -18.77 7.35 -7.31
CA THR A 761 -17.46 6.75 -7.54
C THR A 761 -17.51 5.24 -7.42
N PHE A 762 -16.85 4.56 -8.36
CA PHE A 762 -16.69 3.11 -8.41
C PHE A 762 -15.21 2.79 -8.51
N ASN A 763 -14.69 2.02 -7.57
CA ASN A 763 -13.29 1.63 -7.54
C ASN A 763 -13.10 0.24 -8.13
N ASN A 764 -11.96 0.02 -8.81
CA ASN A 764 -11.54 -1.28 -9.34
C ASN A 764 -12.58 -1.98 -10.23
N VAL A 765 -13.08 -1.27 -11.21
CA VAL A 765 -14.07 -1.79 -12.17
C VAL A 765 -13.45 -2.07 -13.52
N THR A 766 -14.03 -3.05 -14.26
CA THR A 766 -13.64 -3.35 -15.63
C THR A 766 -14.61 -2.67 -16.59
N VAL A 767 -14.09 -1.78 -17.43
CA VAL A 767 -14.83 -1.09 -18.50
C VAL A 767 -14.83 -1.95 -19.76
N GLU A 768 -16.00 -2.11 -20.37
CA GLU A 768 -16.20 -2.84 -21.61
C GLU A 768 -16.72 -1.89 -22.69
N ASN A 769 -16.25 -2.08 -23.92
CA ASN A 769 -16.70 -1.27 -25.06
C ASN A 769 -17.90 -1.89 -25.74
N ASN A 770 -19.06 -1.24 -25.64
CA ASN A 770 -20.25 -1.60 -26.42
C ASN A 770 -21.03 -0.31 -26.78
N ALA A 771 -21.17 -0.02 -28.06
CA ALA A 771 -21.83 1.19 -28.54
C ALA A 771 -23.38 1.10 -28.49
N THR A 772 -23.94 -0.11 -28.40
CA THR A 772 -25.39 -0.34 -28.43
C THR A 772 -25.82 -1.27 -27.28
N PRO A 773 -25.83 -0.74 -26.04
CA PRO A 773 -26.20 -1.52 -24.88
C PRO A 773 -27.70 -1.85 -24.86
N ILE A 774 -28.02 -3.14 -24.79
CA ILE A 774 -29.41 -3.63 -24.80
C ILE A 774 -29.58 -4.72 -23.76
N GLN A 775 -30.64 -4.61 -22.95
CA GLN A 775 -31.12 -5.69 -22.10
C GLN A 775 -32.50 -6.12 -22.56
N SER A 776 -32.64 -7.41 -22.91
CA SER A 776 -33.85 -7.95 -23.57
C SER A 776 -34.67 -8.79 -22.59
N GLY A 777 -35.99 -8.46 -22.52
CA GLY A 777 -37.01 -9.29 -21.92
C GLY A 777 -37.95 -9.86 -23.00
N ASN A 778 -38.95 -10.66 -22.58
CA ASN A 778 -39.95 -11.18 -23.49
C ASN A 778 -41.00 -10.08 -23.78
N GLY A 779 -40.99 -9.56 -24.99
CA GLY A 779 -41.93 -8.55 -25.48
C GLY A 779 -41.52 -7.08 -25.29
N ALA A 780 -40.41 -6.83 -24.63
CA ALA A 780 -39.84 -5.48 -24.45
C ALA A 780 -38.32 -5.53 -24.31
N GLN A 781 -37.65 -4.43 -24.62
CA GLN A 781 -36.22 -4.22 -24.44
C GLN A 781 -35.93 -2.88 -23.72
N LEU A 782 -34.91 -2.86 -22.88
CA LEU A 782 -34.24 -1.63 -22.44
C LEU A 782 -33.08 -1.36 -23.37
N ILE A 783 -33.03 -0.19 -23.98
CA ILE A 783 -31.95 0.23 -24.87
C ILE A 783 -31.26 1.42 -24.28
N GLY A 784 -29.99 1.25 -23.91
CA GLY A 784 -29.17 2.28 -23.30
C GLY A 784 -28.56 3.23 -24.31
N THR A 785 -28.19 4.42 -23.85
CA THR A 785 -27.46 5.40 -24.67
C THR A 785 -26.27 5.98 -23.95
N TYR A 786 -25.18 6.15 -24.69
CA TYR A 786 -23.97 6.90 -24.28
C TYR A 786 -23.83 8.23 -25.04
N ALA A 787 -24.80 8.53 -25.90
CA ALA A 787 -24.90 9.79 -26.62
C ALA A 787 -26.19 10.52 -26.29
N LEU A 788 -26.25 11.80 -26.62
CA LEU A 788 -27.46 12.59 -26.52
C LEU A 788 -28.43 12.15 -27.63
N LEU A 789 -29.63 11.68 -27.27
CA LEU A 789 -30.71 11.36 -28.23
C LEU A 789 -31.78 12.44 -28.19
N THR A 790 -32.35 12.72 -29.35
CA THR A 790 -33.48 13.65 -29.51
C THR A 790 -34.79 12.87 -29.54
N GLY A 791 -35.78 13.36 -28.79
CA GLY A 791 -37.15 12.87 -28.83
C GLY A 791 -38.00 13.71 -29.74
N GLY A 792 -39.25 13.28 -29.93
CA GLY A 792 -40.24 13.97 -30.76
C GLY A 792 -40.54 13.26 -32.07
N GLN A 793 -41.53 13.77 -32.86
CA GLN A 793 -42.05 13.09 -34.09
C GLN A 793 -41.00 12.88 -35.20
N SER A 794 -39.90 13.60 -35.16
CA SER A 794 -38.78 13.50 -36.13
C SER A 794 -37.41 13.32 -35.43
N GLY A 795 -37.41 12.92 -34.16
CA GLY A 795 -36.18 12.68 -33.38
C GLY A 795 -35.67 11.24 -33.54
N ASP A 796 -34.61 10.91 -32.80
CA ASP A 796 -34.04 9.57 -32.71
C ASP A 796 -34.99 8.57 -32.04
N LEU A 797 -35.85 9.07 -31.14
CA LEU A 797 -36.82 8.30 -30.36
C LEU A 797 -38.26 8.69 -30.74
N GLY A 798 -39.12 7.69 -30.89
CA GLY A 798 -40.50 7.88 -31.39
C GLY A 798 -41.59 7.43 -30.40
N ALA A 799 -42.81 7.30 -30.93
CA ALA A 799 -44.02 6.93 -30.17
C ALA A 799 -44.07 5.46 -29.71
N THR A 800 -43.17 4.64 -30.19
CA THR A 800 -43.01 3.22 -29.77
C THR A 800 -41.95 3.06 -28.67
N ASP A 801 -41.24 4.15 -28.35
CA ASP A 801 -40.20 4.19 -27.33
C ASP A 801 -40.72 4.93 -26.09
N TYR A 802 -40.43 4.40 -24.92
CA TYR A 802 -40.92 4.91 -23.63
C TYR A 802 -39.80 5.26 -22.69
N PHE A 803 -40.03 6.30 -21.90
CA PHE A 803 -39.15 6.65 -20.75
C PHE A 803 -39.95 6.67 -19.43
N ILE A 804 -39.22 6.59 -18.31
CA ILE A 804 -39.80 6.64 -16.98
C ILE A 804 -39.55 8.01 -16.35
N TYR A 805 -40.60 8.64 -15.85
CA TYR A 805 -40.55 9.87 -15.06
C TYR A 805 -41.65 9.87 -14.01
N ASN A 806 -41.33 10.25 -12.77
CA ASN A 806 -42.27 10.20 -11.63
C ASN A 806 -42.93 8.81 -11.45
N ASN A 807 -42.17 7.73 -11.63
CA ASN A 807 -42.65 6.33 -11.61
C ASN A 807 -43.78 6.05 -12.62
N GLN A 808 -43.83 6.77 -13.72
CA GLN A 808 -44.82 6.59 -14.82
C GLN A 808 -44.13 6.51 -16.15
N PHE A 809 -44.74 5.80 -17.10
CA PHE A 809 -44.29 5.72 -18.47
C PHE A 809 -44.82 6.86 -19.34
N TYR A 810 -43.97 7.38 -20.18
CA TYR A 810 -44.30 8.37 -21.20
C TYR A 810 -43.71 7.92 -22.55
N ASP A 811 -44.43 8.07 -23.67
CA ASP A 811 -43.82 7.88 -24.98
C ASP A 811 -42.80 8.99 -25.28
N CYS A 812 -41.76 8.66 -26.05
CA CYS A 812 -40.63 9.56 -26.28
C CYS A 812 -40.97 10.75 -27.20
N THR A 813 -42.19 10.83 -27.76
CA THR A 813 -42.62 12.01 -28.54
C THR A 813 -42.79 13.24 -27.67
N TYR A 814 -42.97 13.06 -26.35
CA TYR A 814 -43.03 14.13 -25.36
C TYR A 814 -41.67 14.53 -24.76
N MET A 815 -40.62 13.85 -25.13
CA MET A 815 -39.26 14.12 -24.62
C MET A 815 -38.52 15.09 -25.55
N GLY A 816 -37.84 16.07 -25.01
CA GLY A 816 -36.91 16.91 -25.76
C GLY A 816 -35.61 16.18 -26.09
N HIS A 817 -34.97 15.65 -25.06
CA HIS A 817 -33.66 14.96 -25.17
C HIS A 817 -33.51 13.88 -24.11
N MET A 818 -32.88 12.78 -24.47
CA MET A 818 -32.35 11.80 -23.51
C MET A 818 -30.83 11.94 -23.43
N LYS A 819 -30.34 12.24 -22.22
CA LYS A 819 -28.90 12.38 -21.97
C LYS A 819 -28.20 11.03 -21.89
N PRO A 820 -26.88 10.97 -22.06
CA PRO A 820 -26.06 9.76 -21.84
C PRO A 820 -26.32 9.08 -20.49
N PHE A 821 -25.97 7.82 -20.43
CA PHE A 821 -26.12 6.91 -19.28
C PHE A 821 -27.57 6.65 -18.84
N ARG A 822 -28.52 6.82 -19.73
CA ARG A 822 -29.96 6.47 -19.57
C ARG A 822 -30.34 5.38 -20.53
N ALA A 823 -31.55 4.86 -20.36
CA ALA A 823 -32.14 3.91 -21.28
C ALA A 823 -33.62 4.24 -21.54
N TYR A 824 -34.12 3.85 -22.72
CA TYR A 824 -35.52 3.86 -23.09
C TYR A 824 -36.01 2.43 -23.26
N ILE A 825 -37.34 2.28 -23.25
CA ILE A 825 -37.99 0.99 -23.40
C ILE A 825 -38.62 0.94 -24.80
N THR A 826 -38.28 -0.08 -25.56
CA THR A 826 -38.90 -0.36 -26.85
C THR A 826 -39.73 -1.65 -26.77
N LEU A 827 -40.96 -1.63 -27.25
CA LEU A 827 -41.80 -2.81 -27.27
C LEU A 827 -41.53 -3.63 -28.53
N THR A 828 -41.23 -4.91 -28.36
CA THR A 828 -40.98 -5.86 -29.46
C THR A 828 -42.23 -6.64 -29.88
N THR A 829 -43.34 -6.53 -29.11
CA THR A 829 -44.62 -7.12 -29.42
C THR A 829 -45.48 -6.14 -30.22
N ALA A 830 -45.88 -6.50 -31.44
CA ALA A 830 -46.66 -5.63 -32.32
C ALA A 830 -48.01 -5.25 -31.69
N GLY A 831 -48.33 -3.96 -31.68
CA GLY A 831 -49.55 -3.41 -31.13
C GLY A 831 -49.69 -3.36 -29.62
N ALA A 832 -48.66 -3.79 -28.90
CA ALA A 832 -48.61 -3.67 -27.43
C ALA A 832 -48.46 -2.21 -26.99
N LYS A 833 -48.93 -1.92 -25.78
CA LYS A 833 -48.81 -0.61 -25.11
C LYS A 833 -48.26 -0.84 -23.71
N LEU A 834 -47.69 0.20 -23.08
CA LEU A 834 -47.31 0.17 -21.68
C LEU A 834 -48.37 0.90 -20.83
N THR A 835 -48.89 0.21 -19.82
CA THR A 835 -49.88 0.79 -18.88
C THR A 835 -49.35 0.88 -17.47
N SER A 836 -48.50 -0.07 -17.03
CA SER A 836 -47.93 -0.17 -15.68
C SER A 836 -46.69 -1.02 -15.65
N PHE A 837 -45.97 -1.02 -14.53
CA PHE A 837 -44.91 -2.00 -14.29
C PHE A 837 -44.99 -2.56 -12.85
N SER A 838 -44.48 -3.79 -12.70
CA SER A 838 -44.42 -4.54 -11.45
C SER A 838 -43.12 -5.31 -11.35
N PHE A 839 -42.83 -5.85 -10.15
CA PHE A 839 -41.66 -6.67 -9.90
C PHE A 839 -42.07 -8.14 -9.71
N THR A 840 -41.26 -9.07 -10.24
CA THR A 840 -41.59 -10.50 -10.23
C THR A 840 -41.50 -11.16 -8.86
N ASP A 841 -40.80 -10.55 -7.92
CA ASP A 841 -40.47 -11.13 -6.61
C ASP A 841 -41.35 -10.61 -5.46
N ASP A 842 -42.26 -9.68 -5.74
CA ASP A 842 -43.21 -9.16 -4.76
C ASP A 842 -44.52 -9.99 -4.80
N GLU A 843 -44.76 -10.87 -3.79
CA GLU A 843 -46.07 -11.49 -3.57
C GLU A 843 -47.17 -10.47 -3.21
N ASP A 844 -46.80 -9.24 -2.84
CA ASP A 844 -47.71 -8.11 -2.65
C ASP A 844 -47.65 -7.15 -3.84
N ILE A 845 -48.66 -7.16 -4.63
CA ILE A 845 -48.89 -6.30 -5.81
C ILE A 845 -48.95 -4.81 -5.38
N THR A 846 -47.85 -4.15 -5.41
CA THR A 846 -47.85 -2.67 -5.46
C THR A 846 -47.77 -2.24 -6.91
N ALA A 847 -48.92 -2.27 -7.56
CA ALA A 847 -49.10 -1.71 -8.88
C ALA A 847 -48.77 -0.21 -8.84
N VAL A 848 -47.68 0.20 -9.47
CA VAL A 848 -47.43 1.63 -9.76
C VAL A 848 -48.30 1.99 -10.94
N ASN A 849 -49.41 2.65 -10.67
CA ASN A 849 -50.50 2.88 -11.60
C ASN A 849 -50.20 3.96 -12.64
N THR A 850 -50.57 3.65 -13.86
CA THR A 850 -51.12 4.46 -14.91
C THR A 850 -50.17 5.17 -15.85
N VAL A 851 -50.17 4.68 -17.12
CA VAL A 851 -49.76 5.50 -18.27
C VAL A 851 -50.80 6.62 -18.43
N CYS A 852 -50.39 7.87 -18.23
CA CYS A 852 -51.22 9.00 -18.64
C CYS A 852 -51.16 9.17 -20.17
N MET A 853 -52.08 8.55 -20.88
CA MET A 853 -52.45 8.97 -22.22
C MET A 853 -53.49 10.06 -22.08
N GLU A 854 -53.13 11.34 -22.07
CA GLU A 854 -54.09 12.41 -22.26
C GLU A 854 -54.43 12.55 -23.74
N PRO A 855 -55.70 12.56 -24.11
CA PRO A 855 -56.12 12.96 -25.42
C PRO A 855 -55.84 14.44 -25.64
N ALA A 856 -55.35 14.76 -26.82
CA ALA A 856 -55.04 16.11 -27.25
C ALA A 856 -56.24 17.03 -27.13
N SER A 857 -56.41 17.75 -26.03
CA SER A 857 -57.16 19.01 -25.95
C SER A 857 -56.75 19.86 -24.77
N SER A 858 -56.27 21.06 -25.05
CA SER A 858 -55.93 22.15 -24.11
C SER A 858 -54.68 21.95 -23.24
N THR A 859 -53.56 22.06 -23.83
CA THR A 859 -52.24 22.14 -23.17
C THR A 859 -52.01 23.49 -22.49
N PRO A 860 -51.75 23.58 -21.14
CA PRO A 860 -50.98 24.65 -20.63
C PRO A 860 -49.50 24.43 -21.13
N SER A 861 -48.99 25.39 -21.91
CA SER A 861 -47.62 25.31 -22.41
C SER A 861 -46.66 25.22 -21.23
N LEU A 862 -46.04 24.05 -21.04
CA LEU A 862 -45.00 23.85 -20.06
C LEU A 862 -43.80 24.73 -20.42
N VAL A 863 -43.31 25.49 -19.45
CA VAL A 863 -42.20 26.42 -19.62
C VAL A 863 -41.01 25.90 -18.80
N TYR A 864 -39.86 25.84 -19.42
CA TYR A 864 -38.62 25.39 -18.79
C TYR A 864 -37.58 26.52 -18.81
N ASN A 865 -36.69 26.58 -17.82
CA ASN A 865 -35.51 27.42 -17.88
C ASN A 865 -34.44 26.75 -18.77
N VAL A 866 -33.34 27.47 -19.04
CA VAL A 866 -32.24 26.96 -19.87
C VAL A 866 -31.51 25.75 -19.27
N ALA A 867 -31.72 25.46 -18.00
CA ALA A 867 -31.19 24.26 -17.32
C ALA A 867 -32.14 23.04 -17.43
N GLY A 868 -33.27 23.18 -18.15
CA GLY A 868 -34.27 22.11 -18.35
C GLY A 868 -35.21 21.91 -17.15
N GLN A 869 -35.22 22.80 -16.16
CA GLN A 869 -36.13 22.72 -15.03
C GLN A 869 -37.48 23.39 -15.37
N ARG A 870 -38.57 22.72 -15.04
CA ARG A 870 -39.91 23.24 -15.21
C ARG A 870 -40.13 24.46 -14.28
N ILE A 871 -40.59 25.58 -14.85
CA ILE A 871 -40.87 26.78 -14.10
C ILE A 871 -42.34 27.19 -14.26
N ASN A 872 -42.87 27.89 -13.27
CA ASN A 872 -44.26 28.43 -13.32
C ASN A 872 -44.33 29.56 -14.36
N ASN A 873 -45.26 29.46 -15.28
CA ASN A 873 -45.41 30.41 -16.37
C ASN A 873 -45.59 31.89 -15.92
N ASN A 874 -46.10 32.08 -14.71
CA ASN A 874 -46.30 33.42 -14.14
C ASN A 874 -45.06 33.99 -13.44
N ALA A 875 -44.05 33.17 -13.14
CA ALA A 875 -42.79 33.56 -12.49
C ALA A 875 -41.60 33.57 -13.45
N ALA A 876 -41.79 33.31 -14.72
CA ALA A 876 -40.73 33.19 -15.71
C ALA A 876 -40.29 34.58 -16.21
N HIS A 877 -39.05 34.95 -15.92
CA HIS A 877 -38.35 36.13 -16.47
C HIS A 877 -37.01 35.66 -17.08
N GLY A 878 -36.63 36.21 -18.24
CA GLY A 878 -35.41 35.91 -18.94
C GLY A 878 -35.60 34.86 -20.03
N LEU A 879 -34.54 34.13 -20.39
CA LEU A 879 -34.57 33.11 -21.46
C LEU A 879 -35.32 31.87 -21.00
N ILE A 880 -36.40 31.51 -21.69
CA ILE A 880 -37.24 30.36 -21.37
C ILE A 880 -37.38 29.46 -22.61
N ILE A 881 -37.73 28.19 -22.40
CA ILE A 881 -38.03 27.22 -23.46
C ILE A 881 -39.50 26.84 -23.36
N ARG A 882 -40.27 27.14 -24.40
CA ARG A 882 -41.66 26.74 -24.53
C ARG A 882 -41.88 25.98 -25.83
N LYS A 883 -42.44 24.78 -25.75
CA LYS A 883 -42.63 23.88 -26.94
C LYS A 883 -41.36 23.69 -27.76
N GLY A 884 -40.19 23.58 -27.07
CA GLY A 884 -38.88 23.42 -27.71
C GLY A 884 -38.29 24.68 -28.34
N ILE A 885 -38.95 25.83 -28.24
CA ILE A 885 -38.48 27.12 -28.78
C ILE A 885 -37.96 28.00 -27.67
N LYS A 886 -36.79 28.61 -27.86
CA LYS A 886 -36.21 29.60 -26.95
C LYS A 886 -36.98 30.93 -27.10
N GLU A 887 -37.53 31.45 -26.02
CA GLU A 887 -38.21 32.75 -25.96
C GLU A 887 -37.63 33.59 -24.80
N THR A 888 -37.64 34.91 -24.94
CA THR A 888 -37.30 35.83 -23.84
C THR A 888 -38.60 36.44 -23.30
N LYS A 889 -38.83 36.28 -21.97
CA LYS A 889 -40.01 36.82 -21.28
C LYS A 889 -39.62 37.82 -20.22
#